data_72691d7d808132cdf9926309d4100db2
#
_entry.id   72691d7d808132cdf9926309d4100db2
#
_cell.length_a   1.000
_cell.length_b   1.000
_cell.length_c   1.000
_cell.angle_alpha   90.00
_cell.angle_beta   90.00
_cell.angle_gamma   90.00
#
_symmetry.space_group_name_H-M   'P 1'
#
loop_
_entity.id
_entity.type
_entity.pdbx_description
1 polymer ?
#
loop_
_entity_poly.entity_id
_entity_poly.type
_entity_poly.pdbx_seq_one_letter_code
_entity_poly.pdbx_strand_id
1 'polypeptide(L)'
;MALERARDTKALIIGSGVVCRTAEMFQQIFPGQKAVIVADDNTWEVAGKDAQKSLDQAGVESYDAYIFCSKDFYAEWEHVEALKGFLETVDAVAIAVGSGVINDLTKYVSSLLGRRYMCVGTAASMDGFTAYGASISKDGNKQTFDCPAPLGFVMDSAIAAAAPKELAASGYADLIAKIPAGADWMIADVVGSEKVDQFAWDLVQDGLKEALSDPAAVFAGNVEKTQALADGLLMSGFAMQAIQSSRPASGTEHQFSHCWDMEDLCYGGKHVSHGFKVGIGTLISTAELEFLLEKDFEKVDVEACVQAWKSWDEMEAEIHEVLAGKPGHIARALVEAKGKYVDKDGLRAQIEALKTAWPTLKHKIREQIMPFEQVRENLRLVGAPYEPEMIGVSRERFRKTVSFIPYMRSRFTNIDVIYRLGWMDEFLERMFGEGGVWDTNNRLTPQQQEGLSKIKHVALDMDGTIYLGNTLFPFTKDFLAKMTDAGIGYSFLTNNPSKSIDDYLLKLKNLGIEASEENMYTTSLAAIDYIKAHYPQARKLFLLGTPSMISQFEKAGFISCADSPDDVPDVLVVAFDMTLEYSRLCRASWWASQGVPYIATNPDRVCPTDQKVVLVDCGSICKCIEHATGRCPDITLGKPDPNMLKGILDRHGLQPDEIAMVGDRIYTDTAMAHNAGAFGVLVLSGETTLETAEKVAEDARVNPAPEFFPPDLIVRDIEELGELLINNRNL
;
A
#
# COMPACT_ATOMS: atom_id res chain seq x y z
N MET A 1 27.56 6.87 -27.88
CA MET A 1 28.40 6.18 -26.85
C MET A 1 27.66 4.99 -26.21
N ALA A 2 26.49 5.16 -25.52
CA ALA A 2 25.77 4.01 -24.90
C ALA A 2 25.41 2.92 -25.92
N LEU A 3 24.77 3.28 -27.03
CA LEU A 3 24.42 2.34 -28.13
C LEU A 3 25.62 1.67 -28.81
N GLU A 4 26.76 2.33 -28.89
CA GLU A 4 27.97 1.75 -29.52
C GLU A 4 28.54 0.58 -28.73
N ARG A 5 28.36 0.59 -27.40
CA ARG A 5 28.81 -0.47 -26.51
C ARG A 5 27.69 -1.41 -26.03
N ALA A 6 26.43 -1.05 -26.34
CA ALA A 6 25.32 -1.93 -26.07
C ALA A 6 25.44 -3.22 -26.90
N ARG A 7 25.40 -4.37 -26.23
CA ARG A 7 25.56 -5.67 -26.90
C ARG A 7 24.37 -5.99 -27.77
N ASP A 8 23.18 -5.75 -27.27
CA ASP A 8 21.92 -6.21 -27.86
C ASP A 8 21.20 -5.12 -28.64
N THR A 9 21.04 -3.93 -28.05
CA THR A 9 20.28 -2.82 -28.64
C THR A 9 21.14 -2.04 -29.63
N LYS A 10 20.62 -1.80 -30.84
CA LYS A 10 21.32 -1.13 -31.94
C LYS A 10 20.65 0.16 -32.41
N ALA A 11 19.38 0.39 -32.02
CA ALA A 11 18.65 1.60 -32.38
C ALA A 11 17.81 2.08 -31.20
N LEU A 12 17.71 3.41 -31.04
CA LEU A 12 16.99 4.06 -29.97
C LEU A 12 16.33 5.34 -30.51
N ILE A 13 15.03 5.51 -30.24
CA ILE A 13 14.29 6.74 -30.50
C ILE A 13 13.57 7.14 -29.23
N ILE A 14 13.85 8.34 -28.70
CA ILE A 14 13.18 8.90 -27.52
C ILE A 14 12.67 10.29 -27.86
N GLY A 15 11.47 10.62 -27.41
CA GLY A 15 10.86 11.94 -27.60
C GLY A 15 9.36 11.91 -27.49
N SER A 16 8.74 13.05 -27.68
CA SER A 16 7.29 13.20 -27.68
C SER A 16 6.70 12.96 -29.08
N GLY A 17 5.66 12.14 -29.18
CA GLY A 17 4.99 11.81 -30.44
C GLY A 17 5.78 10.87 -31.36
N VAL A 18 6.80 10.19 -30.84
CA VAL A 18 7.71 9.36 -31.65
C VAL A 18 7.19 7.94 -31.93
N VAL A 19 6.06 7.53 -31.35
CA VAL A 19 5.45 6.24 -31.67
C VAL A 19 5.16 6.07 -33.17
N CYS A 20 4.87 7.16 -33.88
CA CYS A 20 4.68 7.15 -35.34
C CYS A 20 5.94 6.76 -36.14
N ARG A 21 7.13 6.74 -35.51
CA ARG A 21 8.40 6.33 -36.08
C ARG A 21 8.71 4.84 -35.87
N THR A 22 7.77 4.06 -35.35
CA THR A 22 7.92 2.62 -35.15
C THR A 22 8.35 1.89 -36.43
N ALA A 23 7.71 2.19 -37.54
CA ALA A 23 8.06 1.57 -38.84
C ALA A 23 9.44 1.98 -39.36
N GLU A 24 9.85 3.24 -39.16
CA GLU A 24 11.19 3.72 -39.53
C GLU A 24 12.28 2.88 -38.81
N MET A 25 12.13 2.71 -37.49
CA MET A 25 13.05 1.88 -36.75
C MET A 25 12.97 0.41 -37.17
N PHE A 26 11.75 -0.14 -37.32
CA PHE A 26 11.58 -1.54 -37.70
C PHE A 26 12.27 -1.85 -39.02
N GLN A 27 12.07 -1.04 -40.06
CA GLN A 27 12.69 -1.21 -41.37
C GLN A 27 14.22 -1.07 -41.32
N GLN A 28 14.73 -0.20 -40.44
CA GLN A 28 16.18 -0.02 -40.24
C GLN A 28 16.84 -1.28 -39.66
N ILE A 29 16.21 -1.93 -38.68
CA ILE A 29 16.84 -3.02 -37.93
C ILE A 29 16.38 -4.42 -38.37
N PHE A 30 15.22 -4.51 -39.06
CA PHE A 30 14.63 -5.75 -39.57
C PHE A 30 14.22 -5.61 -41.05
N PRO A 31 15.15 -5.27 -41.94
CA PRO A 31 14.82 -5.01 -43.33
C PRO A 31 14.16 -6.22 -44.03
N GLY A 32 12.98 -6.00 -44.62
CA GLY A 32 12.25 -7.03 -45.35
C GLY A 32 11.57 -8.08 -44.51
N GLN A 33 11.57 -7.97 -43.18
CA GLN A 33 10.83 -8.88 -42.31
C GLN A 33 9.41 -8.40 -42.05
N LYS A 34 8.54 -9.34 -41.68
CA LYS A 34 7.17 -9.06 -41.27
C LYS A 34 7.14 -8.73 -39.78
N ALA A 35 6.16 -7.94 -39.35
CA ALA A 35 5.97 -7.54 -37.97
C ALA A 35 4.73 -8.21 -37.33
N VAL A 36 4.74 -8.35 -36.05
CA VAL A 36 3.57 -8.64 -35.20
C VAL A 36 3.65 -7.85 -33.90
N ILE A 37 2.61 -7.07 -33.63
CA ILE A 37 2.53 -6.32 -32.36
C ILE A 37 2.06 -7.26 -31.25
N VAL A 38 2.71 -7.15 -30.08
CA VAL A 38 2.30 -7.79 -28.83
C VAL A 38 2.00 -6.67 -27.81
N ALA A 39 0.76 -6.62 -27.33
CA ALA A 39 0.28 -5.60 -26.40
C ALA A 39 -0.73 -6.20 -25.40
N ASP A 40 -1.14 -5.45 -24.42
CA ASP A 40 -2.40 -5.67 -23.70
C ASP A 40 -3.47 -4.71 -24.23
N ASP A 41 -4.73 -4.90 -23.82
CA ASP A 41 -5.85 -4.09 -24.29
C ASP A 41 -5.69 -2.58 -23.97
N ASN A 42 -5.06 -2.20 -22.84
CA ASN A 42 -4.77 -0.81 -22.52
C ASN A 42 -3.65 -0.24 -23.40
N THR A 43 -2.53 -0.94 -23.51
CA THR A 43 -1.36 -0.47 -24.28
C THR A 43 -1.60 -0.52 -25.78
N TRP A 44 -2.51 -1.38 -26.24
CA TRP A 44 -3.03 -1.35 -27.62
C TRP A 44 -3.75 -0.04 -27.93
N GLU A 45 -4.61 0.42 -27.00
CA GLU A 45 -5.37 1.67 -27.20
C GLU A 45 -4.47 2.91 -27.19
N VAL A 46 -3.49 2.98 -26.27
CA VAL A 46 -2.67 4.19 -26.08
C VAL A 46 -1.48 4.31 -27.03
N ALA A 47 -0.99 3.20 -27.59
CA ALA A 47 0.20 3.20 -28.46
C ALA A 47 0.14 2.14 -29.58
N GLY A 48 -0.49 0.99 -29.34
CA GLY A 48 -0.50 -0.14 -30.27
C GLY A 48 -1.11 0.21 -31.62
N LYS A 49 -2.25 0.91 -31.61
CA LYS A 49 -2.94 1.37 -32.87
C LYS A 49 -2.08 2.33 -33.68
N ASP A 50 -1.37 3.24 -33.01
CA ASP A 50 -0.50 4.19 -33.73
C ASP A 50 0.76 3.52 -34.26
N ALA A 51 1.32 2.55 -33.51
CA ALA A 51 2.42 1.71 -33.96
C ALA A 51 2.00 0.87 -35.18
N GLN A 52 0.81 0.25 -35.19
CA GLN A 52 0.25 -0.49 -36.32
C GLN A 52 0.05 0.42 -37.53
N LYS A 53 -0.57 1.57 -37.29
CA LYS A 53 -0.76 2.58 -38.38
C LYS A 53 0.57 3.03 -38.98
N SER A 54 1.62 3.18 -38.19
CA SER A 54 2.97 3.50 -38.67
C SER A 54 3.47 2.39 -39.61
N LEU A 55 3.31 1.11 -39.21
CA LEU A 55 3.70 -0.04 -40.07
C LEU A 55 2.93 -0.07 -41.38
N ASP A 56 1.61 0.09 -41.31
CA ASP A 56 0.72 0.09 -42.51
C ASP A 56 1.08 1.20 -43.52
N GLN A 57 1.32 2.41 -43.01
CA GLN A 57 1.69 3.58 -43.82
C GLN A 57 3.06 3.41 -44.49
N ALA A 58 3.96 2.71 -43.86
CA ALA A 58 5.29 2.41 -44.41
C ALA A 58 5.33 1.16 -45.28
N GLY A 59 4.19 0.46 -45.45
CA GLY A 59 4.09 -0.76 -46.24
C GLY A 59 4.83 -1.95 -45.63
N VAL A 60 4.98 -1.98 -44.30
CA VAL A 60 5.54 -3.15 -43.60
C VAL A 60 4.45 -4.21 -43.51
N GLU A 61 4.72 -5.39 -44.04
CA GLU A 61 3.80 -6.53 -43.90
C GLU A 61 3.71 -6.96 -42.42
N SER A 62 2.50 -7.03 -41.88
CA SER A 62 2.27 -7.39 -40.47
C SER A 62 1.14 -8.39 -40.32
N TYR A 63 1.23 -9.20 -39.26
CA TYR A 63 0.14 -10.06 -38.79
C TYR A 63 -0.76 -9.28 -37.81
N ASP A 64 -1.97 -9.81 -37.59
CA ASP A 64 -2.87 -9.29 -36.55
C ASP A 64 -2.16 -9.28 -35.17
N ALA A 65 -2.37 -8.20 -34.41
CA ALA A 65 -1.74 -8.03 -33.14
C ALA A 65 -2.19 -9.10 -32.15
N TYR A 66 -1.25 -9.57 -31.32
CA TYR A 66 -1.56 -10.41 -30.16
C TYR A 66 -1.83 -9.52 -28.95
N ILE A 67 -3.06 -9.55 -28.44
CA ILE A 67 -3.50 -8.66 -27.36
C ILE A 67 -3.87 -9.49 -26.13
N PHE A 68 -3.16 -9.27 -25.03
CA PHE A 68 -3.50 -9.83 -23.73
C PHE A 68 -4.66 -9.08 -23.08
N CYS A 69 -5.47 -9.77 -22.26
CA CYS A 69 -6.42 -9.12 -21.37
C CYS A 69 -5.65 -8.46 -20.21
N SER A 70 -5.83 -7.16 -19.99
CA SER A 70 -5.11 -6.41 -18.93
C SER A 70 -5.62 -6.66 -17.52
N LYS A 71 -6.75 -7.34 -17.35
CA LYS A 71 -7.29 -7.64 -16.03
C LYS A 71 -6.42 -8.66 -15.31
N ASP A 72 -5.86 -8.26 -14.15
CA ASP A 72 -4.98 -9.10 -13.32
C ASP A 72 -3.80 -9.70 -14.11
N PHE A 73 -3.19 -8.88 -14.99
CA PHE A 73 -2.16 -9.31 -15.92
C PHE A 73 -0.75 -9.08 -15.37
N TYR A 74 -0.01 -10.16 -15.18
CA TYR A 74 1.38 -10.17 -14.68
C TYR A 74 2.27 -11.01 -15.59
N ALA A 75 3.60 -10.88 -15.45
CA ALA A 75 4.56 -11.68 -16.20
C ALA A 75 4.65 -13.11 -15.59
N GLU A 76 3.74 -13.97 -15.96
CA GLU A 76 3.59 -15.34 -15.48
C GLU A 76 3.90 -16.36 -16.58
N TRP A 77 4.30 -17.57 -16.17
CA TRP A 77 4.72 -18.64 -17.07
C TRP A 77 3.63 -19.07 -18.04
N GLU A 78 2.39 -19.07 -17.65
CA GLU A 78 1.26 -19.40 -18.54
C GLU A 78 1.12 -18.40 -19.69
N HIS A 79 1.42 -17.12 -19.46
CA HIS A 79 1.43 -16.10 -20.53
C HIS A 79 2.62 -16.30 -21.47
N VAL A 80 3.77 -16.81 -20.96
CA VAL A 80 4.91 -17.21 -21.80
C VAL A 80 4.50 -18.34 -22.74
N GLU A 81 3.83 -19.37 -22.24
CA GLU A 81 3.39 -20.52 -23.05
C GLU A 81 2.34 -20.10 -24.10
N ALA A 82 1.37 -19.27 -23.70
CA ALA A 82 0.35 -18.76 -24.62
C ALA A 82 0.96 -17.91 -25.74
N LEU A 83 1.81 -16.94 -25.41
CA LEU A 83 2.49 -16.10 -26.40
C LEU A 83 3.43 -16.90 -27.30
N LYS A 84 4.16 -17.88 -26.73
CA LYS A 84 5.03 -18.77 -27.49
C LYS A 84 4.25 -19.56 -28.51
N GLY A 85 3.13 -20.18 -28.09
CA GLY A 85 2.26 -20.94 -29.00
C GLY A 85 1.74 -20.09 -30.17
N PHE A 86 1.41 -18.82 -29.93
CA PHE A 86 1.00 -17.92 -31.00
C PHE A 86 2.19 -17.56 -31.93
N LEU A 87 3.34 -17.13 -31.38
CA LEU A 87 4.50 -16.70 -32.17
C LEU A 87 5.12 -17.83 -33.00
N GLU A 88 4.93 -19.10 -32.62
CA GLU A 88 5.32 -20.26 -33.41
C GLU A 88 4.50 -20.38 -34.72
N THR A 89 3.28 -19.86 -34.74
CA THR A 89 2.40 -19.92 -35.94
C THR A 89 2.66 -18.82 -36.96
N VAL A 90 3.43 -17.76 -36.57
CA VAL A 90 3.69 -16.62 -37.47
C VAL A 90 5.19 -16.46 -37.73
N ASP A 91 5.52 -16.17 -39.01
CA ASP A 91 6.90 -15.85 -39.40
C ASP A 91 7.07 -14.32 -39.40
N ALA A 92 7.25 -13.77 -38.19
CA ALA A 92 7.32 -12.34 -37.96
C ALA A 92 8.24 -12.00 -36.79
N VAL A 93 8.70 -10.75 -36.76
CA VAL A 93 9.40 -10.15 -35.63
C VAL A 93 8.37 -9.54 -34.67
N ALA A 94 8.44 -9.88 -33.40
CA ALA A 94 7.56 -9.30 -32.39
C ALA A 94 7.98 -7.85 -32.06
N ILE A 95 6.98 -6.96 -31.96
CA ILE A 95 7.10 -5.60 -31.45
C ILE A 95 6.33 -5.55 -30.14
N ALA A 96 7.02 -5.54 -29.01
CA ALA A 96 6.42 -5.35 -27.70
C ALA A 96 5.94 -3.89 -27.58
N VAL A 97 4.64 -3.65 -27.46
CA VAL A 97 4.08 -2.31 -27.22
C VAL A 97 3.46 -2.31 -25.82
N GLY A 98 4.19 -1.79 -24.85
CA GLY A 98 3.72 -1.84 -23.47
C GLY A 98 4.72 -1.42 -22.42
N SER A 99 4.38 -1.72 -21.17
CA SER A 99 5.25 -1.54 -20.01
C SER A 99 6.10 -2.80 -19.74
N GLY A 100 6.66 -2.92 -18.56
CA GLY A 100 7.57 -4.00 -18.16
C GLY A 100 7.04 -5.41 -18.44
N VAL A 101 5.78 -5.69 -18.14
CA VAL A 101 5.18 -7.03 -18.29
C VAL A 101 5.20 -7.47 -19.77
N ILE A 102 4.69 -6.62 -20.67
CA ILE A 102 4.67 -6.90 -22.12
C ILE A 102 6.10 -7.04 -22.66
N ASN A 103 7.01 -6.17 -22.20
CA ASN A 103 8.40 -6.24 -22.60
C ASN A 103 9.04 -7.58 -22.18
N ASP A 104 8.90 -7.98 -20.94
CA ASP A 104 9.58 -9.17 -20.40
C ASP A 104 9.03 -10.47 -21.00
N LEU A 105 7.71 -10.56 -21.18
CA LEU A 105 7.09 -11.69 -21.88
C LEU A 105 7.57 -11.81 -23.34
N THR A 106 7.53 -10.70 -24.07
CA THR A 106 7.93 -10.67 -25.50
C THR A 106 9.43 -10.93 -25.66
N LYS A 107 10.25 -10.32 -24.79
CA LYS A 107 11.70 -10.51 -24.72
C LYS A 107 12.06 -11.99 -24.56
N TYR A 108 11.49 -12.62 -23.54
CA TYR A 108 11.81 -14.01 -23.21
C TYR A 108 11.29 -14.98 -24.28
N VAL A 109 10.03 -14.83 -24.72
CA VAL A 109 9.46 -15.70 -25.75
C VAL A 109 10.22 -15.56 -27.09
N SER A 110 10.58 -14.35 -27.49
CA SER A 110 11.41 -14.14 -28.69
C SER A 110 12.74 -14.87 -28.56
N SER A 111 13.39 -14.79 -27.40
CA SER A 111 14.62 -15.52 -27.13
C SER A 111 14.47 -17.05 -27.22
N LEU A 112 13.38 -17.61 -26.63
CA LEU A 112 13.07 -19.03 -26.72
C LEU A 112 12.91 -19.53 -28.17
N LEU A 113 12.41 -18.65 -29.05
CA LEU A 113 12.24 -18.93 -30.49
C LEU A 113 13.48 -18.61 -31.32
N GLY A 114 14.59 -18.18 -30.69
CA GLY A 114 15.80 -17.78 -31.40
C GLY A 114 15.63 -16.51 -32.25
N ARG A 115 14.63 -15.69 -31.95
CA ARG A 115 14.30 -14.44 -32.66
C ARG A 115 14.73 -13.22 -31.86
N ARG A 116 15.06 -12.13 -32.55
CA ARG A 116 15.20 -10.79 -31.96
C ARG A 116 13.85 -10.11 -31.98
N TYR A 117 13.67 -9.08 -31.15
CA TYR A 117 12.43 -8.31 -31.06
C TYR A 117 12.72 -6.80 -30.96
N MET A 118 11.69 -6.00 -31.09
CA MET A 118 11.69 -4.56 -30.88
C MET A 118 10.72 -4.21 -29.75
N CYS A 119 10.97 -3.11 -29.05
CA CYS A 119 10.08 -2.63 -28.00
C CYS A 119 9.67 -1.17 -28.24
N VAL A 120 8.40 -0.87 -27.94
CA VAL A 120 7.81 0.47 -27.84
C VAL A 120 7.33 0.62 -26.41
N GLY A 121 8.07 1.36 -25.58
CA GLY A 121 7.77 1.58 -24.18
C GLY A 121 6.65 2.60 -24.01
N THR A 122 5.68 2.28 -23.15
CA THR A 122 4.50 3.13 -22.87
C THR A 122 4.52 3.77 -21.49
N ALA A 123 5.52 3.47 -20.66
CA ALA A 123 5.68 4.00 -19.31
C ALA A 123 7.14 4.05 -18.90
N ALA A 124 7.52 5.01 -18.07
CA ALA A 124 8.83 5.08 -17.42
C ALA A 124 8.78 4.37 -16.06
N SER A 125 8.64 3.04 -16.05
CA SER A 125 8.27 2.26 -14.86
C SER A 125 9.37 1.43 -14.23
N MET A 126 10.47 1.17 -14.95
CA MET A 126 11.61 0.35 -14.50
C MET A 126 12.80 0.46 -15.45
N ASP A 127 13.97 0.01 -15.04
CA ASP A 127 15.20 -0.02 -15.86
C ASP A 127 15.36 -1.29 -16.72
N GLY A 128 14.49 -2.27 -16.55
CA GLY A 128 14.53 -3.57 -17.23
C GLY A 128 14.25 -3.54 -18.74
N PHE A 129 13.76 -2.42 -19.31
CA PHE A 129 13.46 -2.34 -20.75
C PHE A 129 14.67 -2.67 -21.62
N THR A 130 15.80 -2.06 -21.33
CA THR A 130 17.05 -2.23 -22.06
C THR A 130 18.05 -3.13 -21.32
N ALA A 131 17.65 -3.76 -20.22
CA ALA A 131 18.49 -4.70 -19.49
C ALA A 131 18.49 -6.08 -20.14
N TYR A 132 19.55 -6.82 -19.91
CA TYR A 132 19.65 -8.26 -20.15
C TYR A 132 18.77 -9.02 -19.18
N GLY A 133 18.07 -10.06 -19.64
CA GLY A 133 17.16 -10.88 -18.85
C GLY A 133 15.73 -10.36 -18.75
N ALA A 134 14.81 -11.24 -18.40
CA ALA A 134 13.40 -10.99 -18.15
C ALA A 134 12.95 -11.55 -16.82
N SER A 135 12.15 -10.80 -16.07
CA SER A 135 11.66 -11.20 -14.76
C SER A 135 10.24 -11.78 -14.86
N ILE A 136 10.12 -13.11 -14.67
CA ILE A 136 8.88 -13.87 -14.90
C ILE A 136 8.62 -14.78 -13.70
N SER A 137 7.35 -14.85 -13.26
CA SER A 137 6.91 -15.78 -12.22
C SER A 137 6.67 -17.17 -12.80
N LYS A 138 7.30 -18.18 -12.21
CA LYS A 138 7.14 -19.58 -12.55
C LYS A 138 6.98 -20.41 -11.29
N ASP A 139 5.94 -21.24 -11.23
CA ASP A 139 5.63 -22.09 -10.07
C ASP A 139 5.53 -21.28 -8.75
N GLY A 140 4.92 -20.08 -8.81
CA GLY A 140 4.78 -19.16 -7.68
C GLY A 140 6.07 -18.43 -7.28
N ASN A 141 7.16 -18.56 -8.03
CA ASN A 141 8.43 -17.91 -7.73
C ASN A 141 8.86 -16.97 -8.87
N LYS A 142 9.17 -15.71 -8.54
CA LYS A 142 9.71 -14.75 -9.48
C LYS A 142 11.19 -15.04 -9.76
N GLN A 143 11.52 -15.23 -11.03
CA GLN A 143 12.86 -15.61 -11.49
C GLN A 143 13.29 -14.71 -12.65
N THR A 144 14.60 -14.48 -12.76
CA THR A 144 15.18 -13.80 -13.93
C THR A 144 15.68 -14.85 -14.91
N PHE A 145 15.14 -14.81 -16.11
CA PHE A 145 15.52 -15.68 -17.22
C PHE A 145 16.46 -14.93 -18.16
N ASP A 146 17.58 -15.55 -18.48
CA ASP A 146 18.58 -14.99 -19.37
C ASP A 146 18.03 -14.85 -20.79
N CYS A 147 18.00 -13.64 -21.30
CA CYS A 147 17.59 -13.34 -22.66
C CYS A 147 18.09 -11.94 -23.10
N PRO A 148 18.35 -11.75 -24.40
CA PRO A 148 18.88 -10.49 -24.90
C PRO A 148 17.85 -9.36 -24.85
N ALA A 149 18.30 -8.14 -24.63
CA ALA A 149 17.51 -6.93 -24.71
C ALA A 149 16.96 -6.68 -26.13
N PRO A 150 15.98 -5.75 -26.33
CA PRO A 150 15.43 -5.46 -27.63
C PRO A 150 16.50 -4.95 -28.60
N LEU A 151 16.40 -5.33 -29.88
CA LEU A 151 17.33 -4.84 -30.91
C LEU A 151 17.12 -3.35 -31.19
N GLY A 152 15.88 -2.86 -31.09
CA GLY A 152 15.52 -1.46 -31.15
C GLY A 152 14.48 -1.09 -30.09
N PHE A 153 14.56 0.14 -29.60
CA PHE A 153 13.67 0.65 -28.56
C PHE A 153 13.15 2.04 -28.90
N VAL A 154 11.82 2.22 -28.81
CA VAL A 154 11.14 3.50 -28.95
C VAL A 154 10.51 3.87 -27.63
N MET A 155 10.75 5.09 -27.12
CA MET A 155 10.08 5.63 -25.93
C MET A 155 9.38 6.93 -26.29
N ASP A 156 8.06 6.92 -26.22
CA ASP A 156 7.26 8.12 -26.38
C ASP A 156 7.02 8.79 -25.03
N SER A 157 7.71 9.90 -24.79
CA SER A 157 7.66 10.61 -23.50
C SER A 157 6.29 11.21 -23.20
N ALA A 158 5.48 11.57 -24.20
CA ALA A 158 4.12 12.05 -23.99
C ALA A 158 3.19 10.91 -23.53
N ILE A 159 3.31 9.73 -24.12
CA ILE A 159 2.57 8.54 -23.69
C ILE A 159 3.00 8.13 -22.28
N ALA A 160 4.32 8.10 -22.02
CA ALA A 160 4.84 7.75 -20.69
C ALA A 160 4.40 8.73 -19.60
N ALA A 161 4.30 10.04 -19.90
CA ALA A 161 3.82 11.06 -18.97
C ALA A 161 2.30 10.98 -18.72
N ALA A 162 1.54 10.46 -19.68
CA ALA A 162 0.10 10.24 -19.55
C ALA A 162 -0.26 8.86 -18.94
N ALA A 163 0.72 8.00 -18.72
CA ALA A 163 0.52 6.69 -18.08
C ALA A 163 0.04 6.83 -16.62
N PRO A 164 -0.55 5.77 -16.04
CA PRO A 164 -0.88 5.77 -14.60
C PRO A 164 0.30 6.22 -13.74
N LYS A 165 0.04 7.13 -12.79
CA LYS A 165 1.07 7.80 -11.98
C LYS A 165 1.94 6.82 -11.20
N GLU A 166 1.36 5.71 -10.78
CA GLU A 166 2.05 4.64 -10.06
C GLU A 166 3.19 4.03 -10.87
N LEU A 167 3.09 4.02 -12.21
CA LEU A 167 4.15 3.50 -13.08
C LEU A 167 5.38 4.44 -13.08
N ALA A 168 5.16 5.75 -13.20
CA ALA A 168 6.24 6.73 -13.12
C ALA A 168 6.84 6.79 -11.70
N ALA A 169 6.00 6.69 -10.65
CA ALA A 169 6.43 6.63 -9.27
C ALA A 169 7.30 5.37 -9.00
N SER A 170 6.90 4.21 -9.56
CA SER A 170 7.69 2.98 -9.50
C SER A 170 9.04 3.14 -10.20
N GLY A 171 9.06 3.73 -11.39
CA GLY A 171 10.31 4.01 -12.13
C GLY A 171 11.22 4.99 -11.41
N TYR A 172 10.65 6.04 -10.79
CA TYR A 172 11.42 6.98 -9.99
C TYR A 172 12.06 6.30 -8.77
N ALA A 173 11.29 5.46 -8.07
CA ALA A 173 11.79 4.69 -6.93
C ALA A 173 12.87 3.67 -7.33
N ASP A 174 12.79 3.12 -8.54
CA ASP A 174 13.84 2.27 -9.11
C ASP A 174 15.07 3.09 -9.52
N LEU A 175 14.89 4.29 -10.08
CA LEU A 175 16.01 5.14 -10.49
C LEU A 175 16.78 5.74 -9.30
N ILE A 176 16.10 6.21 -8.25
CA ILE A 176 16.76 6.79 -7.06
C ILE A 176 17.65 5.76 -6.33
N ALA A 177 17.33 4.48 -6.44
CA ALA A 177 18.10 3.36 -5.91
C ALA A 177 19.53 3.29 -6.46
N LYS A 178 19.77 3.85 -7.65
CA LYS A 178 21.11 3.84 -8.27
C LYS A 178 22.11 4.70 -7.49
N ILE A 179 21.62 5.60 -6.65
CA ILE A 179 22.47 6.46 -5.78
C ILE A 179 23.15 5.62 -4.70
N PRO A 180 22.46 4.93 -3.77
CA PRO A 180 23.12 4.05 -2.80
C PRO A 180 23.80 2.84 -3.46
N ALA A 181 23.27 2.29 -4.56
CA ALA A 181 23.93 1.21 -5.31
C ALA A 181 25.32 1.60 -5.81
N GLY A 182 25.50 2.87 -6.21
CA GLY A 182 26.83 3.41 -6.56
C GLY A 182 27.79 3.39 -5.35
N ALA A 183 27.34 3.84 -4.19
CA ALA A 183 28.14 3.79 -2.96
C ALA A 183 28.51 2.34 -2.58
N ASP A 184 27.58 1.41 -2.72
CA ASP A 184 27.82 -0.02 -2.54
C ASP A 184 28.91 -0.55 -3.48
N TRP A 185 28.90 -0.10 -4.72
CA TRP A 185 29.91 -0.53 -5.69
C TRP A 185 31.31 0.01 -5.36
N MET A 186 31.41 1.28 -4.87
CA MET A 186 32.67 1.82 -4.36
C MET A 186 33.22 1.01 -3.18
N ILE A 187 32.34 0.60 -2.26
CA ILE A 187 32.71 -0.24 -1.11
C ILE A 187 33.23 -1.60 -1.58
N ALA A 188 32.52 -2.25 -2.52
CA ALA A 188 32.90 -3.54 -3.07
C ALA A 188 34.24 -3.50 -3.83
N ASP A 189 34.52 -2.41 -4.53
CA ASP A 189 35.79 -2.19 -5.19
C ASP A 189 36.98 -2.12 -4.19
N VAL A 190 36.80 -1.41 -3.10
CA VAL A 190 37.81 -1.28 -2.04
C VAL A 190 38.11 -2.62 -1.37
N VAL A 191 37.10 -3.44 -1.10
CA VAL A 191 37.36 -4.78 -0.51
C VAL A 191 37.78 -5.82 -1.51
N GLY A 192 37.91 -5.46 -2.79
CA GLY A 192 38.34 -6.33 -3.86
C GLY A 192 37.30 -7.38 -4.29
N SER A 193 36.05 -7.19 -3.91
CA SER A 193 34.96 -8.10 -4.26
C SER A 193 34.51 -7.91 -5.71
N GLU A 194 34.31 -6.67 -6.15
CA GLU A 194 33.83 -6.35 -7.51
C GLU A 194 34.31 -4.96 -7.94
N LYS A 195 35.16 -4.89 -8.94
CA LYS A 195 35.75 -3.62 -9.40
C LYS A 195 34.71 -2.74 -10.11
N VAL A 196 34.82 -1.44 -9.89
CA VAL A 196 34.03 -0.45 -10.63
C VAL A 196 34.46 -0.44 -12.10
N ASP A 197 33.53 -0.70 -13.01
CA ASP A 197 33.69 -0.42 -14.44
C ASP A 197 33.29 1.04 -14.69
N GLN A 198 34.27 1.87 -15.04
CA GLN A 198 34.07 3.32 -15.18
C GLN A 198 33.07 3.67 -16.24
N PHE A 199 32.99 2.92 -17.35
CA PHE A 199 32.01 3.19 -18.40
C PHE A 199 30.59 2.91 -17.95
N ALA A 200 30.34 1.78 -17.29
CA ALA A 200 29.03 1.45 -16.75
C ALA A 200 28.65 2.41 -15.61
N TRP A 201 29.63 2.85 -14.82
CA TRP A 201 29.45 3.89 -13.80
C TRP A 201 28.96 5.20 -14.42
N ASP A 202 29.68 5.72 -15.40
CA ASP A 202 29.35 7.00 -16.03
C ASP A 202 27.97 6.95 -16.68
N LEU A 203 27.59 5.82 -17.31
CA LEU A 203 26.25 5.66 -17.89
C LEU A 203 25.11 5.81 -16.87
N VAL A 204 25.31 5.36 -15.64
CA VAL A 204 24.26 5.39 -14.60
C VAL A 204 24.33 6.68 -13.79
N GLN A 205 25.54 7.12 -13.42
CA GLN A 205 25.68 8.20 -12.45
C GLN A 205 25.70 9.60 -13.08
N ASP A 206 26.15 9.71 -14.36
CA ASP A 206 26.13 11.00 -15.05
C ASP A 206 24.67 11.42 -15.34
N GLY A 207 24.28 12.58 -14.83
CA GLY A 207 22.93 13.12 -14.99
C GLY A 207 21.87 12.53 -14.06
N LEU A 208 22.19 11.51 -13.23
CA LEU A 208 21.24 10.83 -12.35
C LEU A 208 20.53 11.80 -11.40
N LYS A 209 21.28 12.66 -10.72
CA LYS A 209 20.71 13.64 -9.78
C LYS A 209 19.83 14.68 -10.49
N GLU A 210 20.13 15.03 -11.73
CA GLU A 210 19.30 15.93 -12.54
C GLU A 210 17.99 15.26 -12.96
N ALA A 211 18.03 14.00 -13.39
CA ALA A 211 16.84 13.21 -13.72
C ALA A 211 15.88 13.06 -12.52
N LEU A 212 16.42 13.07 -11.29
CA LEU A 212 15.68 12.94 -10.04
C LEU A 212 15.30 14.29 -9.39
N SER A 213 15.62 15.43 -10.02
CA SER A 213 15.56 16.77 -9.40
C SER A 213 14.16 17.27 -9.08
N ASP A 214 13.12 16.78 -9.75
CA ASP A 214 11.74 17.29 -9.61
C ASP A 214 10.70 16.15 -9.57
N PRO A 215 10.60 15.43 -8.43
CA PRO A 215 9.65 14.33 -8.28
C PRO A 215 8.19 14.77 -8.39
N ALA A 216 7.86 15.98 -7.94
CA ALA A 216 6.49 16.49 -8.02
C ALA A 216 6.07 16.75 -9.47
N ALA A 217 6.97 17.24 -10.33
CA ALA A 217 6.68 17.40 -11.74
C ALA A 217 6.54 16.04 -12.47
N VAL A 218 7.29 15.02 -12.07
CA VAL A 218 7.09 13.64 -12.56
C VAL A 218 5.70 13.15 -12.18
N PHE A 219 5.30 13.29 -10.92
CA PHE A 219 3.96 12.94 -10.44
C PHE A 219 2.84 13.70 -11.18
N ALA A 220 3.08 14.96 -11.51
CA ALA A 220 2.14 15.78 -12.29
C ALA A 220 2.04 15.39 -13.78
N GLY A 221 2.86 14.45 -14.26
CA GLY A 221 2.89 14.04 -15.67
C GLY A 221 3.59 15.05 -16.59
N ASN A 222 4.58 15.80 -16.08
CA ASN A 222 5.39 16.69 -16.90
C ASN A 222 6.22 15.89 -17.90
N VAL A 223 6.02 16.13 -19.19
CA VAL A 223 6.63 15.35 -20.28
C VAL A 223 8.15 15.43 -20.27
N GLU A 224 8.75 16.60 -20.01
CA GLU A 224 10.20 16.80 -19.98
C GLU A 224 10.83 16.03 -18.79
N LYS A 225 10.24 16.11 -17.60
CA LYS A 225 10.73 15.41 -16.42
C LYS A 225 10.50 13.89 -16.49
N THR A 226 9.38 13.46 -17.08
CA THR A 226 9.15 12.04 -17.37
C THR A 226 10.13 11.50 -18.41
N GLN A 227 10.49 12.31 -19.41
CA GLN A 227 11.54 11.94 -20.36
C GLN A 227 12.91 11.78 -19.66
N ALA A 228 13.30 12.73 -18.82
CA ALA A 228 14.55 12.63 -18.06
C ALA A 228 14.59 11.37 -17.17
N LEU A 229 13.46 11.03 -16.53
CA LEU A 229 13.30 9.76 -15.79
C LEU A 229 13.50 8.55 -16.71
N ALA A 230 12.83 8.52 -17.86
CA ALA A 230 12.94 7.43 -18.83
C ALA A 230 14.38 7.30 -19.36
N ASP A 231 15.05 8.41 -19.65
CA ASP A 231 16.45 8.44 -20.09
C ASP A 231 17.37 7.80 -19.04
N GLY A 232 17.21 8.17 -17.77
CA GLY A 232 17.99 7.58 -16.66
C GLY A 232 17.77 6.07 -16.51
N LEU A 233 16.51 5.61 -16.58
CA LEU A 233 16.18 4.18 -16.53
C LEU A 233 16.78 3.40 -17.73
N LEU A 234 16.73 3.96 -18.92
CA LEU A 234 17.32 3.33 -20.11
C LEU A 234 18.86 3.29 -20.05
N MET A 235 19.51 4.33 -19.52
CA MET A 235 20.96 4.33 -19.32
C MET A 235 21.38 3.29 -18.29
N SER A 236 20.61 3.08 -17.21
CA SER A 236 20.81 1.99 -16.27
C SER A 236 20.75 0.62 -16.96
N GLY A 237 19.74 0.39 -17.80
CA GLY A 237 19.62 -0.83 -18.59
C GLY A 237 20.82 -1.05 -19.57
N PHE A 238 21.27 0.01 -20.21
CA PHE A 238 22.45 -0.07 -21.09
C PHE A 238 23.74 -0.36 -20.34
N ALA A 239 23.90 0.18 -19.12
CA ALA A 239 25.05 -0.16 -18.28
C ALA A 239 25.06 -1.65 -17.93
N MET A 240 23.88 -2.22 -17.59
CA MET A 240 23.73 -3.66 -17.33
C MET A 240 24.04 -4.51 -18.57
N GLN A 241 23.62 -4.08 -19.77
CA GLN A 241 24.00 -4.76 -21.03
C GLN A 241 25.49 -4.74 -21.27
N ALA A 242 26.17 -3.61 -21.03
CA ALA A 242 27.57 -3.41 -21.35
C ALA A 242 28.48 -4.38 -20.58
N ILE A 243 28.20 -4.59 -19.30
CA ILE A 243 29.04 -5.44 -18.44
C ILE A 243 28.40 -6.81 -18.13
N GLN A 244 27.19 -7.07 -18.61
CA GLN A 244 26.38 -8.28 -18.35
C GLN A 244 26.24 -8.60 -16.85
N SER A 245 26.04 -7.58 -16.07
CA SER A 245 25.80 -7.64 -14.63
C SER A 245 24.79 -6.58 -14.25
N SER A 246 23.98 -6.86 -13.23
CA SER A 246 23.11 -5.87 -12.64
C SER A 246 23.82 -4.94 -11.63
N ARG A 247 25.15 -5.07 -11.49
CA ARG A 247 25.91 -4.28 -10.51
C ARG A 247 25.75 -2.77 -10.62
N PRO A 248 25.76 -2.16 -11.82
CA PRO A 248 25.63 -0.71 -11.94
C PRO A 248 24.29 -0.17 -11.42
N ALA A 249 23.27 -1.02 -11.39
CA ALA A 249 21.88 -0.66 -11.13
C ALA A 249 21.35 -1.17 -9.79
N SER A 250 22.09 -2.02 -9.06
CA SER A 250 21.54 -2.79 -7.95
C SER A 250 22.56 -2.99 -6.84
N GLY A 251 22.22 -2.56 -5.64
CA GLY A 251 22.98 -2.72 -4.39
C GLY A 251 22.15 -3.42 -3.32
N THR A 252 22.26 -2.95 -2.08
CA THR A 252 21.52 -3.46 -0.92
C THR A 252 20.01 -3.32 -1.09
N GLU A 253 19.53 -2.22 -1.63
CA GLU A 253 18.12 -1.92 -1.82
C GLU A 253 17.38 -2.99 -2.65
N HIS A 254 18.04 -3.53 -3.66
CA HIS A 254 17.46 -4.62 -4.47
C HIS A 254 17.45 -5.97 -3.76
N GLN A 255 18.30 -6.19 -2.75
CA GLN A 255 18.26 -7.42 -1.95
C GLN A 255 16.94 -7.50 -1.20
N PHE A 256 16.44 -6.38 -0.66
CA PHE A 256 15.11 -6.30 -0.03
C PHE A 256 14.00 -6.64 -1.03
N SER A 257 14.02 -6.00 -2.21
CA SER A 257 13.03 -6.29 -3.25
C SER A 257 13.00 -7.76 -3.62
N HIS A 258 14.17 -8.38 -3.85
CA HIS A 258 14.23 -9.82 -4.18
C HIS A 258 13.76 -10.72 -3.04
N CYS A 259 14.04 -10.35 -1.78
CA CYS A 259 13.55 -11.10 -0.63
C CYS A 259 12.01 -11.09 -0.59
N TRP A 260 11.40 -9.92 -0.76
CA TRP A 260 9.95 -9.78 -0.79
C TRP A 260 9.31 -10.35 -2.06
N ASP A 261 10.02 -10.41 -3.18
CA ASP A 261 9.58 -11.14 -4.38
C ASP A 261 9.48 -12.66 -4.12
N MET A 262 10.40 -13.24 -3.34
CA MET A 262 10.34 -14.66 -2.93
C MET A 262 9.19 -14.95 -1.96
N GLU A 263 8.68 -13.93 -1.28
CA GLU A 263 7.53 -14.02 -0.38
C GLU A 263 6.21 -13.69 -1.09
N ASP A 264 6.25 -13.42 -2.39
CA ASP A 264 5.09 -13.00 -3.19
C ASP A 264 4.33 -11.84 -2.55
N LEU A 265 5.07 -10.77 -2.19
CA LEU A 265 4.54 -9.65 -1.44
C LEU A 265 3.37 -8.99 -2.17
N CYS A 266 2.19 -9.14 -1.58
CA CYS A 266 0.95 -8.51 -2.02
C CYS A 266 0.46 -7.51 -0.96
N TYR A 267 -0.16 -6.42 -1.42
CA TYR A 267 -0.82 -5.42 -0.58
C TYR A 267 -2.09 -4.92 -1.26
N GLY A 268 -3.19 -4.82 -0.51
CA GLY A 268 -4.49 -4.45 -1.09
C GLY A 268 -4.98 -5.42 -2.19
N GLY A 269 -4.60 -6.71 -2.11
CA GLY A 269 -4.97 -7.74 -3.10
C GLY A 269 -4.20 -7.68 -4.42
N LYS A 270 -3.14 -6.87 -4.52
CA LYS A 270 -2.28 -6.72 -5.71
C LYS A 270 -0.82 -6.98 -5.36
N HIS A 271 -0.06 -7.49 -6.33
CA HIS A 271 1.40 -7.57 -6.20
C HIS A 271 2.01 -6.17 -6.10
N VAL A 272 2.89 -5.98 -5.12
CA VAL A 272 3.62 -4.72 -4.97
C VAL A 272 4.62 -4.57 -6.12
N SER A 273 4.64 -3.40 -6.77
CA SER A 273 5.54 -3.15 -7.90
C SER A 273 7.01 -3.29 -7.50
N HIS A 274 7.87 -3.60 -8.48
CA HIS A 274 9.31 -3.73 -8.25
C HIS A 274 9.91 -2.45 -7.65
N GLY A 275 9.67 -1.31 -8.30
CA GLY A 275 10.22 -0.04 -7.84
C GLY A 275 9.75 0.37 -6.45
N PHE A 276 8.52 0.03 -6.05
CA PHE A 276 8.02 0.32 -4.70
C PHE A 276 8.76 -0.47 -3.62
N LYS A 277 9.04 -1.75 -3.87
CA LYS A 277 9.90 -2.56 -2.98
C LYS A 277 11.33 -2.02 -2.94
N VAL A 278 11.86 -1.66 -4.10
CA VAL A 278 13.21 -1.06 -4.22
C VAL A 278 13.27 0.28 -3.51
N GLY A 279 12.22 1.12 -3.59
CA GLY A 279 12.16 2.42 -2.90
C GLY A 279 12.28 2.30 -1.37
N ILE A 280 11.56 1.34 -0.77
CA ILE A 280 11.71 1.06 0.68
C ILE A 280 13.11 0.50 0.99
N GLY A 281 13.64 -0.37 0.13
CA GLY A 281 15.03 -0.83 0.22
C GLY A 281 16.06 0.29 0.10
N THR A 282 15.77 1.33 -0.70
CA THR A 282 16.63 2.51 -0.87
C THR A 282 16.71 3.34 0.41
N LEU A 283 15.61 3.48 1.12
CA LEU A 283 15.59 4.18 2.41
C LEU A 283 16.51 3.51 3.43
N ILE A 284 16.39 2.19 3.62
CA ILE A 284 17.24 1.50 4.59
C ILE A 284 18.71 1.48 4.15
N SER A 285 18.99 1.26 2.85
CA SER A 285 20.35 1.29 2.33
C SER A 285 21.01 2.67 2.49
N THR A 286 20.23 3.75 2.34
CA THR A 286 20.71 5.12 2.60
C THR A 286 21.00 5.33 4.09
N ALA A 287 20.13 4.85 4.99
CA ALA A 287 20.34 4.91 6.43
C ALA A 287 21.59 4.11 6.88
N GLU A 288 21.83 2.94 6.26
CA GLU A 288 23.04 2.14 6.49
C GLU A 288 24.31 2.90 6.08
N LEU A 289 24.29 3.58 4.94
CA LEU A 289 25.40 4.41 4.48
C LEU A 289 25.63 5.61 5.41
N GLU A 290 24.58 6.30 5.85
CA GLU A 290 24.69 7.39 6.83
C GLU A 290 25.26 6.89 8.16
N PHE A 291 24.81 5.73 8.66
CA PHE A 291 25.35 5.10 9.84
C PHE A 291 26.85 4.81 9.69
N LEU A 292 27.28 4.24 8.58
CA LEU A 292 28.70 4.00 8.30
C LEU A 292 29.52 5.29 8.24
N LEU A 293 28.95 6.37 7.67
CA LEU A 293 29.62 7.67 7.59
C LEU A 293 29.87 8.33 8.96
N GLU A 294 29.11 7.98 9.97
CA GLU A 294 29.30 8.45 11.35
C GLU A 294 30.37 7.65 12.08
N LYS A 295 30.66 6.41 11.66
CA LYS A 295 31.63 5.53 12.32
C LYS A 295 33.05 6.01 12.13
N ASP A 296 33.85 5.77 13.19
CA ASP A 296 35.29 6.01 13.20
C ASP A 296 36.05 4.71 12.87
N PHE A 297 36.30 4.51 11.60
CA PHE A 297 36.99 3.30 11.12
C PHE A 297 38.43 3.20 11.61
N GLU A 298 39.06 4.30 12.02
CA GLU A 298 40.42 4.26 12.59
C GLU A 298 40.42 3.48 13.93
N LYS A 299 39.35 3.55 14.69
CA LYS A 299 39.19 2.88 15.98
C LYS A 299 38.72 1.43 15.88
N VAL A 300 38.42 0.92 14.68
CA VAL A 300 38.04 -0.48 14.52
C VAL A 300 39.15 -1.41 14.97
N ASP A 301 38.84 -2.29 15.93
CA ASP A 301 39.71 -3.36 16.37
C ASP A 301 39.55 -4.55 15.40
N VAL A 302 40.48 -4.64 14.45
CA VAL A 302 40.44 -5.68 13.41
C VAL A 302 40.54 -7.08 13.99
N GLU A 303 41.36 -7.27 15.03
CA GLU A 303 41.55 -8.60 15.63
C GLU A 303 40.31 -9.03 16.42
N ALA A 304 39.64 -8.11 17.11
CA ALA A 304 38.36 -8.40 17.78
C ALA A 304 37.30 -8.84 16.74
N CYS A 305 37.16 -8.14 15.60
CA CYS A 305 36.26 -8.54 14.53
C CYS A 305 36.57 -9.93 13.98
N VAL A 306 37.88 -10.21 13.73
CA VAL A 306 38.36 -11.50 13.23
C VAL A 306 38.13 -12.64 14.24
N GLN A 307 38.30 -12.39 15.52
CA GLN A 307 38.01 -13.37 16.56
C GLN A 307 36.51 -13.71 16.65
N ALA A 308 35.68 -12.69 16.54
CA ALA A 308 34.21 -12.84 16.56
C ALA A 308 33.64 -13.44 15.28
N TRP A 309 34.44 -13.49 14.19
CA TRP A 309 33.97 -14.00 12.91
C TRP A 309 33.64 -15.47 12.94
N LYS A 310 32.43 -15.80 12.52
CA LYS A 310 31.86 -17.14 12.50
C LYS A 310 32.53 -18.02 11.44
N SER A 311 32.77 -19.28 11.75
CA SER A 311 33.06 -20.32 10.76
C SER A 311 31.85 -20.50 9.83
N TRP A 312 32.06 -21.15 8.69
CA TRP A 312 30.96 -21.43 7.79
C TRP A 312 29.86 -22.27 8.46
N ASP A 313 30.24 -23.27 9.24
CA ASP A 313 29.27 -24.16 9.90
C ASP A 313 28.40 -23.39 10.92
N GLU A 314 29.01 -22.43 11.64
CA GLU A 314 28.29 -21.54 12.56
C GLU A 314 27.37 -20.58 11.80
N MET A 315 27.82 -20.05 10.66
CA MET A 315 27.00 -19.17 9.81
C MET A 315 25.85 -19.94 9.14
N GLU A 316 26.08 -21.16 8.70
CA GLU A 316 25.04 -22.05 8.18
C GLU A 316 23.95 -22.35 9.24
N ALA A 317 24.36 -22.63 10.48
CA ALA A 317 23.45 -22.82 11.61
C ALA A 317 22.62 -21.56 11.89
N GLU A 318 23.25 -20.37 11.89
CA GLU A 318 22.56 -19.08 12.06
C GLU A 318 21.54 -18.80 10.94
N ILE A 319 21.90 -19.09 9.67
CA ILE A 319 20.96 -18.96 8.55
C ILE A 319 19.73 -19.83 8.77
N HIS A 320 19.90 -21.06 9.21
CA HIS A 320 18.77 -21.95 9.53
C HIS A 320 17.91 -21.45 10.68
N GLU A 321 18.52 -20.84 11.70
CA GLU A 321 17.82 -20.26 12.85
C GLU A 321 17.01 -19.00 12.45
N VAL A 322 17.67 -18.04 11.83
CA VAL A 322 17.07 -16.74 11.50
C VAL A 322 15.98 -16.86 10.44
N LEU A 323 16.14 -17.80 9.49
CA LEU A 323 15.17 -18.08 8.44
C LEU A 323 14.26 -19.28 8.73
N ALA A 324 14.15 -19.71 9.99
CA ALA A 324 13.30 -20.83 10.39
C ALA A 324 11.88 -20.69 9.83
N GLY A 325 11.35 -21.77 9.26
CA GLY A 325 10.03 -21.79 8.62
C GLY A 325 9.98 -21.27 7.16
N LYS A 326 11.12 -20.81 6.58
CA LYS A 326 11.22 -20.31 5.22
C LYS A 326 12.19 -21.14 4.36
N PRO A 327 11.85 -22.38 3.96
CA PRO A 327 12.80 -23.29 3.30
C PRO A 327 13.38 -22.75 1.98
N GLY A 328 12.60 -22.00 1.20
CA GLY A 328 13.08 -21.37 -0.04
C GLY A 328 14.13 -20.30 0.23
N HIS A 329 13.96 -19.49 1.27
CA HIS A 329 14.95 -18.48 1.69
C HIS A 329 16.22 -19.14 2.23
N ILE A 330 16.10 -20.21 3.04
CA ILE A 330 17.25 -20.98 3.54
C ILE A 330 18.07 -21.49 2.37
N ALA A 331 17.45 -22.18 1.41
CA ALA A 331 18.13 -22.73 0.25
C ALA A 331 18.87 -21.65 -0.55
N ARG A 332 18.24 -20.50 -0.76
CA ARG A 332 18.87 -19.33 -1.43
C ARG A 332 20.00 -18.75 -0.61
N ALA A 333 19.78 -18.49 0.68
CA ALA A 333 20.77 -17.88 1.57
C ALA A 333 22.04 -18.72 1.69
N LEU A 334 21.94 -20.04 1.78
CA LEU A 334 23.10 -20.94 1.84
C LEU A 334 23.99 -20.79 0.60
N VAL A 335 23.40 -20.71 -0.60
CA VAL A 335 24.16 -20.55 -1.86
C VAL A 335 24.79 -19.16 -1.92
N GLU A 336 24.02 -18.14 -1.69
CA GLU A 336 24.46 -16.74 -1.85
C GLU A 336 25.45 -16.31 -0.77
N ALA A 337 25.20 -16.65 0.49
CA ALA A 337 26.14 -16.34 1.58
C ALA A 337 27.46 -17.09 1.40
N LYS A 338 27.43 -18.37 0.94
CA LYS A 338 28.65 -19.13 0.64
C LYS A 338 29.48 -18.46 -0.45
N GLY A 339 28.82 -17.87 -1.45
CA GLY A 339 29.48 -17.19 -2.57
C GLY A 339 30.32 -15.97 -2.17
N LYS A 340 29.99 -15.32 -1.03
CA LYS A 340 30.75 -14.16 -0.51
C LYS A 340 31.43 -14.40 0.84
N TYR A 341 31.30 -15.63 1.37
CA TYR A 341 31.97 -16.00 2.61
C TYR A 341 33.48 -15.93 2.44
N VAL A 342 34.17 -15.40 3.44
CA VAL A 342 35.62 -15.40 3.57
C VAL A 342 36.02 -15.98 4.92
N ASP A 343 37.19 -16.61 4.98
CA ASP A 343 37.78 -17.05 6.24
C ASP A 343 38.32 -15.85 7.06
N LYS A 344 38.91 -16.12 8.21
CA LYS A 344 39.42 -15.09 9.12
C LYS A 344 40.51 -14.24 8.47
N ASP A 345 41.34 -14.82 7.61
CA ASP A 345 42.40 -14.08 6.93
C ASP A 345 41.84 -13.20 5.81
N GLY A 346 40.85 -13.70 5.07
CA GLY A 346 40.08 -12.91 4.10
C GLY A 346 39.36 -11.76 4.74
N LEU A 347 38.70 -11.98 5.89
CA LEU A 347 37.99 -10.91 6.64
C LEU A 347 39.00 -9.83 7.10
N ARG A 348 40.14 -10.24 7.68
CA ARG A 348 41.20 -9.31 8.09
C ARG A 348 41.62 -8.42 6.93
N ALA A 349 41.92 -9.02 5.78
CA ALA A 349 42.32 -8.28 4.60
C ALA A 349 41.27 -7.26 4.14
N GLN A 350 39.98 -7.62 4.17
CA GLN A 350 38.91 -6.73 3.79
C GLN A 350 38.71 -5.57 4.78
N ILE A 351 38.78 -5.83 6.09
CA ILE A 351 38.65 -4.77 7.12
C ILE A 351 39.86 -3.81 7.04
N GLU A 352 41.06 -4.32 6.87
CA GLU A 352 42.26 -3.49 6.70
C GLU A 352 42.22 -2.63 5.43
N ALA A 353 41.74 -3.19 4.32
CA ALA A 353 41.49 -2.44 3.09
C ALA A 353 40.50 -1.31 3.27
N LEU A 354 39.34 -1.60 3.92
CA LEU A 354 38.33 -0.58 4.25
C LEU A 354 38.91 0.50 5.17
N LYS A 355 39.60 0.10 6.24
CA LYS A 355 40.21 1.02 7.20
C LYS A 355 41.19 1.97 6.52
N THR A 356 42.05 1.43 5.64
CA THR A 356 43.06 2.20 4.88
C THR A 356 42.40 3.17 3.89
N ALA A 357 41.38 2.72 3.17
CA ALA A 357 40.70 3.53 2.14
C ALA A 357 39.70 4.51 2.71
N TRP A 358 39.22 4.31 3.96
CA TRP A 358 38.06 4.98 4.52
C TRP A 358 38.10 6.51 4.45
N PRO A 359 39.22 7.20 4.74
CA PRO A 359 39.24 8.66 4.66
C PRO A 359 38.83 9.19 3.28
N THR A 360 39.31 8.53 2.21
CA THR A 360 38.94 8.89 0.83
C THR A 360 37.58 8.36 0.43
N LEU A 361 37.25 7.13 0.79
CA LEU A 361 35.98 6.49 0.49
C LEU A 361 34.81 7.22 1.16
N LYS A 362 34.95 7.61 2.42
CA LYS A 362 33.98 8.41 3.17
C LYS A 362 33.59 9.70 2.46
N HIS A 363 34.57 10.41 1.88
CA HIS A 363 34.34 11.63 1.11
C HIS A 363 33.52 11.32 -0.16
N LYS A 364 33.95 10.31 -0.93
CA LYS A 364 33.26 9.88 -2.15
C LYS A 364 31.81 9.43 -1.87
N ILE A 365 31.58 8.67 -0.80
CA ILE A 365 30.23 8.23 -0.43
C ILE A 365 29.34 9.45 -0.07
N ARG A 366 29.88 10.44 0.67
CA ARG A 366 29.13 11.67 1.00
C ARG A 366 28.73 12.47 -0.24
N GLU A 367 29.57 12.52 -1.26
CA GLU A 367 29.27 13.20 -2.52
C GLU A 367 28.25 12.41 -3.35
N GLN A 368 28.31 11.07 -3.25
CA GLN A 368 27.45 10.16 -3.99
C GLN A 368 26.01 10.17 -3.47
N ILE A 369 25.80 9.99 -2.17
CA ILE A 369 24.46 9.76 -1.60
C ILE A 369 23.64 11.05 -1.52
N MET A 370 22.31 10.91 -1.45
CA MET A 370 21.38 11.91 -0.96
C MET A 370 21.13 11.66 0.54
N PRO A 371 20.87 12.70 1.34
CA PRO A 371 20.43 12.52 2.72
C PRO A 371 19.14 11.67 2.81
N PHE A 372 19.03 10.86 3.85
CA PHE A 372 17.87 9.97 4.09
C PHE A 372 16.53 10.72 3.98
N GLU A 373 16.40 11.86 4.66
CA GLU A 373 15.16 12.65 4.63
C GLU A 373 14.85 13.22 3.24
N GLN A 374 15.85 13.52 2.44
CA GLN A 374 15.64 13.95 1.06
C GLN A 374 15.14 12.80 0.18
N VAL A 375 15.70 11.59 0.33
CA VAL A 375 15.22 10.40 -0.38
C VAL A 375 13.76 10.12 -0.01
N ARG A 376 13.44 10.16 1.28
CA ARG A 376 12.09 9.94 1.81
C ARG A 376 11.10 10.95 1.26
N GLU A 377 11.46 12.23 1.27
CA GLU A 377 10.62 13.31 0.73
C GLU A 377 10.44 13.19 -0.79
N ASN A 378 11.48 12.84 -1.52
CA ASN A 378 11.38 12.64 -2.97
C ASN A 378 10.43 11.49 -3.33
N LEU A 379 10.49 10.37 -2.60
CA LEU A 379 9.55 9.26 -2.75
C LEU A 379 8.11 9.70 -2.47
N ARG A 380 7.91 10.46 -1.39
CA ARG A 380 6.61 11.03 -1.05
C ARG A 380 6.05 11.94 -2.16
N LEU A 381 6.87 12.85 -2.66
CA LEU A 381 6.48 13.83 -3.68
C LEU A 381 6.14 13.19 -5.03
N VAL A 382 6.80 12.08 -5.38
CA VAL A 382 6.49 11.35 -6.62
C VAL A 382 5.32 10.39 -6.47
N GLY A 383 4.75 10.24 -5.25
CA GLY A 383 3.67 9.30 -4.96
C GLY A 383 4.10 7.85 -4.81
N ALA A 384 5.39 7.60 -4.54
CA ALA A 384 5.91 6.28 -4.19
C ALA A 384 5.81 6.01 -2.68
N PRO A 385 5.74 4.75 -2.24
CA PRO A 385 5.82 4.40 -0.82
C PRO A 385 7.13 4.92 -0.19
N TYR A 386 6.98 5.53 0.99
CA TYR A 386 8.08 6.07 1.80
C TYR A 386 8.07 5.56 3.25
N GLU A 387 7.15 4.64 3.56
CA GLU A 387 7.07 3.87 4.79
C GLU A 387 6.83 2.40 4.45
N PRO A 388 7.41 1.44 5.20
CA PRO A 388 7.28 0.01 4.89
C PRO A 388 5.82 -0.48 4.96
N GLU A 389 4.99 0.10 5.81
CA GLU A 389 3.58 -0.25 5.92
C GLU A 389 2.79 0.03 4.64
N MET A 390 3.20 1.01 3.84
CA MET A 390 2.56 1.35 2.56
C MET A 390 2.72 0.27 1.49
N ILE A 391 3.60 -0.70 1.73
CA ILE A 391 3.75 -1.92 0.91
C ILE A 391 3.35 -3.19 1.66
N GLY A 392 2.67 -3.07 2.81
CA GLY A 392 2.23 -4.21 3.62
C GLY A 392 3.34 -4.90 4.42
N VAL A 393 4.45 -4.20 4.70
CA VAL A 393 5.55 -4.70 5.53
C VAL A 393 5.52 -3.98 6.87
N SER A 394 5.21 -4.70 7.96
CA SER A 394 5.29 -4.12 9.31
C SER A 394 6.73 -3.78 9.70
N ARG A 395 6.91 -2.87 10.66
CA ARG A 395 8.24 -2.48 11.15
C ARG A 395 9.01 -3.66 11.75
N GLU A 396 8.34 -4.56 12.46
CA GLU A 396 8.92 -5.80 13.00
C GLU A 396 9.40 -6.71 11.87
N ARG A 397 8.57 -6.89 10.82
CA ARG A 397 8.95 -7.67 9.63
C ARG A 397 10.13 -7.01 8.92
N PHE A 398 10.13 -5.68 8.82
CA PHE A 398 11.21 -4.92 8.20
C PHE A 398 12.51 -5.08 8.99
N ARG A 399 12.48 -4.86 10.32
CA ARG A 399 13.63 -5.11 11.21
C ARG A 399 14.19 -6.52 11.06
N LYS A 400 13.29 -7.51 11.06
CA LYS A 400 13.69 -8.91 10.84
C LYS A 400 14.31 -9.12 9.45
N THR A 401 13.77 -8.48 8.41
CA THR A 401 14.34 -8.57 7.05
C THR A 401 15.75 -7.99 7.03
N VAL A 402 15.99 -6.83 7.63
CA VAL A 402 17.33 -6.22 7.72
C VAL A 402 18.32 -7.18 8.38
N SER A 403 17.94 -7.89 9.43
CA SER A 403 18.84 -8.78 10.17
C SER A 403 19.39 -9.96 9.33
N PHE A 404 18.66 -10.43 8.33
CA PHE A 404 19.09 -11.57 7.50
C PHE A 404 19.43 -11.22 6.03
N ILE A 405 19.21 -9.98 5.61
CA ILE A 405 19.55 -9.53 4.25
C ILE A 405 21.01 -9.82 3.86
N PRO A 406 22.01 -9.76 4.76
CA PRO A 406 23.38 -10.11 4.42
C PRO A 406 23.54 -11.52 3.82
N TYR A 407 22.61 -12.44 4.06
CA TYR A 407 22.70 -13.81 3.54
C TYR A 407 22.04 -13.99 2.17
N MET A 408 21.19 -13.05 1.75
CA MET A 408 20.25 -13.28 0.64
C MET A 408 20.88 -13.09 -0.75
N ARG A 409 22.10 -12.56 -0.84
CA ARG A 409 22.80 -12.35 -2.12
C ARG A 409 24.32 -12.40 -1.96
N SER A 410 25.00 -12.93 -2.97
CA SER A 410 26.48 -13.02 -3.00
C SER A 410 27.17 -11.69 -3.28
N ARG A 411 26.43 -10.65 -3.67
CA ARG A 411 26.95 -9.30 -3.90
C ARG A 411 27.35 -8.64 -2.59
N PHE A 412 28.58 -8.10 -2.53
CA PHE A 412 29.06 -7.35 -1.38
C PHE A 412 28.52 -5.92 -1.39
N THR A 413 27.96 -5.47 -0.27
CA THR A 413 27.30 -4.17 -0.13
C THR A 413 27.57 -3.55 1.25
N ASN A 414 27.01 -2.37 1.52
CA ASN A 414 27.16 -1.64 2.77
C ASN A 414 26.70 -2.44 4.01
N ILE A 415 25.63 -3.21 3.89
CA ILE A 415 25.11 -4.05 4.99
C ILE A 415 26.10 -5.16 5.36
N ASP A 416 26.91 -5.64 4.40
CA ASP A 416 27.98 -6.59 4.69
C ASP A 416 29.07 -5.98 5.55
N VAL A 417 29.35 -4.69 5.39
CA VAL A 417 30.29 -3.96 6.26
C VAL A 417 29.77 -3.89 7.68
N ILE A 418 28.49 -3.52 7.84
CA ILE A 418 27.82 -3.46 9.15
C ILE A 418 27.87 -4.84 9.83
N TYR A 419 27.52 -5.90 9.10
CA TYR A 419 27.52 -7.27 9.59
C TYR A 419 28.93 -7.75 9.99
N ARG A 420 29.94 -7.54 9.13
CA ARG A 420 31.31 -8.00 9.35
C ARG A 420 32.04 -7.28 10.47
N LEU A 421 31.66 -6.04 10.74
CA LEU A 421 32.20 -5.26 11.86
C LEU A 421 31.43 -5.46 13.18
N GLY A 422 30.38 -6.31 13.19
CA GLY A 422 29.58 -6.59 14.37
C GLY A 422 28.69 -5.42 14.81
N TRP A 423 28.31 -4.53 13.90
CA TRP A 423 27.52 -3.33 14.19
C TRP A 423 26.02 -3.52 13.91
N MET A 424 25.59 -4.74 13.57
CA MET A 424 24.19 -5.00 13.20
C MET A 424 23.21 -4.65 14.33
N ASP A 425 23.49 -5.08 15.55
CA ASP A 425 22.58 -4.81 16.69
C ASP A 425 22.48 -3.31 16.98
N GLU A 426 23.60 -2.58 16.91
CA GLU A 426 23.60 -1.13 17.09
C GLU A 426 22.81 -0.42 15.97
N PHE A 427 22.95 -0.86 14.73
CA PHE A 427 22.19 -0.32 13.61
C PHE A 427 20.69 -0.59 13.76
N LEU A 428 20.33 -1.84 14.10
CA LEU A 428 18.93 -2.22 14.31
C LEU A 428 18.29 -1.44 15.47
N GLU A 429 19.02 -1.25 16.57
CA GLU A 429 18.53 -0.46 17.69
C GLU A 429 18.36 1.01 17.32
N ARG A 430 19.30 1.59 16.58
CA ARG A 430 19.20 2.97 16.09
C ARG A 430 18.00 3.21 15.17
N MET A 431 17.67 2.26 14.30
CA MET A 431 16.61 2.44 13.31
C MET A 431 15.23 2.04 13.85
N PHE A 432 15.17 0.99 14.67
CA PHE A 432 13.93 0.34 15.11
C PHE A 432 13.70 0.39 16.63
N GLY A 433 14.68 0.83 17.40
CA GLY A 433 14.56 1.07 18.84
C GLY A 433 13.88 2.41 19.13
N GLU A 434 13.78 2.74 20.44
CA GLU A 434 13.12 3.97 20.91
C GLU A 434 13.72 5.24 20.26
N GLY A 435 12.84 6.02 19.64
CA GLY A 435 13.22 7.25 18.92
C GLY A 435 13.87 7.02 17.55
N GLY A 436 13.99 5.79 17.08
CA GLY A 436 14.43 5.45 15.72
C GLY A 436 13.39 5.81 14.67
N VAL A 437 13.82 5.93 13.41
CA VAL A 437 12.95 6.30 12.28
C VAL A 437 11.78 5.32 12.13
N TRP A 438 12.05 4.03 12.31
CA TRP A 438 11.05 2.96 12.30
C TRP A 438 10.92 2.32 13.67
N ASP A 439 10.93 3.17 14.71
CA ASP A 439 10.69 2.72 16.08
C ASP A 439 9.45 1.82 16.13
N THR A 440 9.65 0.58 16.53
CA THR A 440 8.57 -0.41 16.63
C THR A 440 7.55 -0.06 17.70
N ASN A 441 7.92 0.79 18.66
CA ASN A 441 7.06 1.25 19.75
C ASN A 441 6.40 2.61 19.48
N ASN A 442 6.92 3.40 18.52
CA ASN A 442 6.51 4.79 18.30
C ASN A 442 6.03 5.05 16.87
N ARG A 443 4.84 4.51 16.54
CA ARG A 443 4.15 4.75 15.26
C ARG A 443 3.32 6.02 15.25
N LEU A 444 3.31 6.77 16.35
CA LEU A 444 2.34 7.81 16.62
C LEU A 444 3.00 9.19 16.55
N THR A 445 2.30 10.14 15.95
CA THR A 445 2.64 11.56 16.11
C THR A 445 2.46 11.98 17.58
N PRO A 446 3.13 13.06 18.05
CA PRO A 446 2.91 13.56 19.42
C PRO A 446 1.44 13.84 19.73
N GLN A 447 0.65 14.30 18.76
CA GLN A 447 -0.79 14.55 18.91
C GLN A 447 -1.58 13.24 19.06
N GLN A 448 -1.22 12.21 18.30
CA GLN A 448 -1.84 10.88 18.43
C GLN A 448 -1.49 10.24 19.79
N GLN A 449 -0.25 10.37 20.25
CA GLN A 449 0.17 9.90 21.57
C GLN A 449 -0.61 10.60 22.69
N GLU A 450 -0.71 11.94 22.62
CA GLU A 450 -1.51 12.72 23.58
C GLU A 450 -2.98 12.30 23.53
N GLY A 451 -3.56 12.13 22.35
CA GLY A 451 -4.94 11.66 22.18
C GLY A 451 -5.15 10.30 22.83
N LEU A 452 -4.34 9.30 22.47
CA LEU A 452 -4.46 7.93 23.01
C LEU A 452 -4.24 7.87 24.52
N SER A 453 -3.37 8.72 25.10
CA SER A 453 -3.10 8.75 26.55
C SER A 453 -4.34 9.16 27.37
N LYS A 454 -5.27 9.90 26.78
CA LYS A 454 -6.49 10.38 27.45
C LYS A 454 -7.62 9.35 27.39
N ILE A 455 -7.56 8.35 26.48
CA ILE A 455 -8.68 7.43 26.24
C ILE A 455 -8.95 6.56 27.45
N LYS A 456 -10.18 6.64 27.96
CA LYS A 456 -10.72 5.83 29.05
C LYS A 456 -11.81 4.86 28.57
N HIS A 457 -12.35 5.09 27.38
CA HIS A 457 -13.43 4.29 26.82
C HIS A 457 -13.32 4.19 25.31
N VAL A 458 -13.68 3.02 24.76
CA VAL A 458 -13.69 2.77 23.32
C VAL A 458 -15.12 2.49 22.85
N ALA A 459 -15.68 3.33 21.98
CA ALA A 459 -16.94 3.08 21.29
C ALA A 459 -16.63 2.35 19.98
N LEU A 460 -17.05 1.09 19.88
CA LEU A 460 -16.76 0.20 18.77
C LEU A 460 -17.95 0.12 17.82
N ASP A 461 -17.77 0.45 16.55
CA ASP A 461 -18.67 -0.07 15.53
C ASP A 461 -18.64 -1.60 15.52
N MET A 462 -19.62 -2.23 14.89
CA MET A 462 -19.76 -3.68 14.98
C MET A 462 -19.34 -4.39 13.69
N ASP A 463 -20.03 -4.14 12.57
CA ASP A 463 -19.76 -4.82 11.30
C ASP A 463 -18.59 -4.18 10.57
N GLY A 464 -17.57 -4.95 10.21
CA GLY A 464 -16.31 -4.43 9.67
C GLY A 464 -15.27 -4.08 10.74
N THR A 465 -15.65 -3.99 12.02
CA THR A 465 -14.77 -3.63 13.14
C THR A 465 -14.47 -4.79 14.09
N ILE A 466 -15.53 -5.47 14.59
CA ILE A 466 -15.38 -6.60 15.52
C ILE A 466 -15.78 -7.95 14.89
N TYR A 467 -16.57 -7.93 13.85
CA TYR A 467 -16.94 -9.10 13.04
C TYR A 467 -17.26 -8.66 11.60
N LEU A 468 -17.34 -9.61 10.67
CA LEU A 468 -17.89 -9.40 9.33
C LEU A 468 -19.09 -10.35 9.14
N GLY A 469 -20.30 -9.78 9.04
CA GLY A 469 -21.53 -10.54 8.96
C GLY A 469 -21.78 -11.41 10.19
N ASN A 470 -21.54 -12.72 10.08
CA ASN A 470 -21.68 -13.69 11.16
C ASN A 470 -20.33 -14.30 11.61
N THR A 471 -19.22 -13.78 11.10
CA THR A 471 -17.88 -14.29 11.42
C THR A 471 -17.14 -13.30 12.30
N LEU A 472 -16.83 -13.71 13.52
CA LEU A 472 -16.01 -12.92 14.44
C LEU A 472 -14.58 -12.82 13.94
N PHE A 473 -13.97 -11.63 13.99
CA PHE A 473 -12.55 -11.50 13.73
C PHE A 473 -11.73 -12.19 14.82
N PRO A 474 -10.62 -12.85 14.49
CA PRO A 474 -9.86 -13.66 15.44
C PRO A 474 -9.28 -12.86 16.62
N PHE A 475 -8.98 -11.60 16.40
CA PHE A 475 -8.39 -10.70 17.40
C PHE A 475 -9.41 -10.06 18.37
N THR A 476 -10.72 -10.14 18.09
CA THR A 476 -11.73 -9.38 18.84
C THR A 476 -11.78 -9.74 20.32
N LYS A 477 -11.75 -11.05 20.65
CA LYS A 477 -11.84 -11.49 22.05
C LYS A 477 -10.63 -11.06 22.88
N ASP A 478 -9.46 -11.20 22.30
CA ASP A 478 -8.19 -10.80 22.95
C ASP A 478 -8.14 -9.30 23.15
N PHE A 479 -8.63 -8.51 22.18
CA PHE A 479 -8.75 -7.06 22.34
C PHE A 479 -9.65 -6.67 23.51
N LEU A 480 -10.87 -7.23 23.59
CA LEU A 480 -11.83 -6.92 24.67
C LEU A 480 -11.27 -7.31 26.05
N ALA A 481 -10.59 -8.45 26.13
CA ALA A 481 -9.90 -8.87 27.37
C ALA A 481 -8.81 -7.87 27.76
N LYS A 482 -7.94 -7.48 26.81
CA LYS A 482 -6.88 -6.49 27.02
C LYS A 482 -7.45 -5.14 27.48
N MET A 483 -8.57 -4.67 26.90
CA MET A 483 -9.21 -3.42 27.33
C MET A 483 -9.71 -3.52 28.78
N THR A 484 -10.34 -4.63 29.13
CA THR A 484 -10.83 -4.90 30.49
C THR A 484 -9.66 -4.93 31.49
N ASP A 485 -8.58 -5.63 31.18
CA ASP A 485 -7.38 -5.74 32.03
C ASP A 485 -6.68 -4.38 32.20
N ALA A 486 -6.69 -3.54 31.17
CA ALA A 486 -6.14 -2.19 31.19
C ALA A 486 -7.08 -1.16 31.88
N GLY A 487 -8.28 -1.55 32.31
CA GLY A 487 -9.28 -0.66 32.88
C GLY A 487 -9.84 0.35 31.88
N ILE A 488 -9.86 0.01 30.59
CA ILE A 488 -10.49 0.80 29.51
C ILE A 488 -11.89 0.22 29.30
N GLY A 489 -12.93 1.06 29.46
CA GLY A 489 -14.31 0.68 29.16
C GLY A 489 -14.52 0.50 27.66
N TYR A 490 -15.54 -0.25 27.29
CA TYR A 490 -15.96 -0.33 25.87
C TYR A 490 -17.47 -0.41 25.71
N SER A 491 -17.96 0.12 24.59
CA SER A 491 -19.36 0.02 24.18
C SER A 491 -19.44 -0.36 22.70
N PHE A 492 -20.39 -1.23 22.36
CA PHE A 492 -20.74 -1.57 20.98
C PHE A 492 -21.80 -0.60 20.46
N LEU A 493 -21.58 -0.05 19.29
CA LEU A 493 -22.39 1.00 18.71
C LEU A 493 -22.87 0.62 17.31
N THR A 494 -24.18 0.73 17.03
CA THR A 494 -24.71 0.36 15.72
C THR A 494 -25.79 1.34 15.23
N ASN A 495 -25.74 1.63 13.91
CA ASN A 495 -26.78 2.41 13.24
C ASN A 495 -28.08 1.62 12.99
N ASN A 496 -28.05 0.31 13.11
CA ASN A 496 -29.19 -0.52 12.76
C ASN A 496 -30.24 -0.62 13.93
N PRO A 497 -31.37 0.04 13.84
CA PRO A 497 -32.44 0.02 14.88
C PRO A 497 -33.37 -1.19 14.76
N SER A 498 -33.23 -2.06 13.76
CA SER A 498 -34.18 -3.13 13.47
C SER A 498 -34.21 -4.23 14.53
N LYS A 499 -33.21 -4.28 15.41
CA LYS A 499 -33.07 -5.26 16.49
C LYS A 499 -33.08 -4.56 17.84
N SER A 500 -33.57 -5.26 18.86
CA SER A 500 -33.47 -4.82 20.24
C SER A 500 -32.09 -5.06 20.82
N ILE A 501 -31.80 -4.47 21.97
CA ILE A 501 -30.54 -4.77 22.73
C ILE A 501 -30.46 -6.26 23.02
N ASP A 502 -31.57 -6.91 23.43
CA ASP A 502 -31.60 -8.35 23.71
C ASP A 502 -31.17 -9.18 22.50
N ASP A 503 -31.59 -8.79 21.29
CA ASP A 503 -31.19 -9.47 20.03
C ASP A 503 -29.70 -9.32 19.75
N TYR A 504 -29.15 -8.12 20.00
CA TYR A 504 -27.70 -7.88 19.84
C TYR A 504 -26.87 -8.64 20.88
N LEU A 505 -27.30 -8.65 22.13
CA LEU A 505 -26.64 -9.42 23.19
C LEU A 505 -26.66 -10.92 22.88
N LEU A 506 -27.77 -11.42 22.33
CA LEU A 506 -27.86 -12.82 21.88
C LEU A 506 -26.90 -13.09 20.71
N LYS A 507 -26.78 -12.18 19.74
CA LYS A 507 -25.82 -12.29 18.62
C LYS A 507 -24.39 -12.32 19.16
N LEU A 508 -24.02 -11.39 20.03
CA LEU A 508 -22.68 -11.33 20.65
C LEU A 508 -22.36 -12.62 21.43
N LYS A 509 -23.32 -13.11 22.21
CA LYS A 509 -23.18 -14.38 22.94
C LYS A 509 -22.94 -15.57 22.01
N ASN A 510 -23.67 -15.64 20.88
CA ASN A 510 -23.49 -16.69 19.89
C ASN A 510 -22.12 -16.62 19.20
N LEU A 511 -21.52 -15.42 19.10
CA LEU A 511 -20.16 -15.20 18.64
C LEU A 511 -19.12 -15.44 19.76
N GLY A 512 -19.59 -15.73 20.98
CA GLY A 512 -18.75 -16.01 22.15
C GLY A 512 -18.18 -14.75 22.81
N ILE A 513 -18.89 -13.62 22.71
CA ILE A 513 -18.61 -12.37 23.44
C ILE A 513 -19.66 -12.23 24.53
N GLU A 514 -19.18 -12.10 25.80
CA GLU A 514 -20.06 -11.75 26.92
C GLU A 514 -20.20 -10.22 26.98
N ALA A 515 -21.42 -9.72 26.88
CA ALA A 515 -21.75 -8.31 26.95
C ALA A 515 -23.04 -8.11 27.76
N SER A 516 -23.20 -6.95 28.36
CA SER A 516 -24.40 -6.52 29.08
C SER A 516 -25.11 -5.36 28.34
N GLU A 517 -26.27 -4.97 28.83
CA GLU A 517 -26.98 -3.79 28.30
C GLU A 517 -26.14 -2.51 28.39
N GLU A 518 -25.25 -2.41 29.40
CA GLU A 518 -24.35 -1.27 29.58
C GLU A 518 -23.31 -1.15 28.46
N ASN A 519 -22.96 -2.28 27.83
CA ASN A 519 -22.04 -2.30 26.70
C ASN A 519 -22.70 -2.00 25.36
N MET A 520 -24.03 -1.85 25.29
CA MET A 520 -24.73 -1.64 24.02
C MET A 520 -25.30 -0.23 23.91
N TYR A 521 -25.06 0.41 22.75
CA TYR A 521 -25.69 1.67 22.41
C TYR A 521 -26.18 1.65 20.96
N THR A 522 -27.50 1.75 20.78
CA THR A 522 -28.17 1.68 19.48
C THR A 522 -28.81 3.00 19.12
N THR A 523 -29.14 3.23 17.86
CA THR A 523 -29.88 4.42 17.43
C THR A 523 -31.29 4.52 18.08
N SER A 524 -31.85 3.39 18.46
CA SER A 524 -33.12 3.38 19.24
C SER A 524 -32.94 3.98 20.64
N LEU A 525 -31.81 3.67 21.31
CA LEU A 525 -31.45 4.30 22.59
C LEU A 525 -31.18 5.80 22.43
N ALA A 526 -30.43 6.16 21.40
CA ALA A 526 -30.18 7.57 21.11
C ALA A 526 -31.49 8.35 20.91
N ALA A 527 -32.45 7.76 20.19
CA ALA A 527 -33.76 8.37 20.01
C ALA A 527 -34.55 8.47 21.34
N ILE A 528 -34.49 7.45 22.17
CA ILE A 528 -35.09 7.46 23.51
C ILE A 528 -34.49 8.57 24.38
N ASP A 529 -33.17 8.64 24.45
CA ASP A 529 -32.46 9.64 25.24
C ASP A 529 -32.72 11.06 24.71
N TYR A 530 -32.71 11.23 23.37
CA TYR A 530 -33.06 12.51 22.74
C TYR A 530 -34.47 12.96 23.08
N ILE A 531 -35.48 12.05 22.99
CA ILE A 531 -36.86 12.37 23.32
C ILE A 531 -36.96 12.76 24.80
N LYS A 532 -36.36 12.02 25.71
CA LYS A 532 -36.38 12.35 27.14
C LYS A 532 -35.75 13.70 27.45
N ALA A 533 -34.70 14.07 26.74
CA ALA A 533 -34.01 15.34 26.93
C ALA A 533 -34.77 16.55 26.34
N HIS A 534 -35.34 16.42 25.13
CA HIS A 534 -35.88 17.54 24.37
C HIS A 534 -37.40 17.61 24.41
N TYR A 535 -38.06 16.49 24.69
CA TYR A 535 -39.52 16.38 24.81
C TYR A 535 -39.91 15.69 26.15
N PRO A 536 -39.53 16.26 27.31
CA PRO A 536 -39.68 15.59 28.62
C PRO A 536 -41.13 15.27 29.00
N GLN A 537 -42.11 15.92 28.35
CA GLN A 537 -43.52 15.65 28.56
C GLN A 537 -44.12 14.58 27.62
N ALA A 538 -43.33 14.16 26.58
CA ALA A 538 -43.82 13.15 25.65
C ALA A 538 -44.02 11.80 26.36
N ARG A 539 -45.16 11.17 26.08
CA ARG A 539 -45.52 9.86 26.62
C ARG A 539 -45.97 8.90 25.51
N LYS A 540 -46.60 9.42 24.50
CA LYS A 540 -47.21 8.66 23.43
C LYS A 540 -46.50 8.89 22.11
N LEU A 541 -46.01 7.82 21.49
CA LEU A 541 -45.19 7.89 20.26
C LEU A 541 -45.88 7.12 19.13
N PHE A 542 -45.82 7.66 17.92
CA PHE A 542 -46.04 6.85 16.74
C PHE A 542 -44.67 6.31 16.25
N LEU A 543 -44.53 4.99 16.34
CA LEU A 543 -43.27 4.32 16.06
C LEU A 543 -43.38 3.57 14.72
N LEU A 544 -42.76 4.07 13.65
CA LEU A 544 -42.60 3.35 12.39
C LEU A 544 -41.29 2.60 12.41
N GLY A 545 -41.32 1.34 12.80
CA GLY A 545 -40.18 0.45 12.99
C GLY A 545 -40.62 -0.97 13.29
N THR A 546 -39.65 -1.88 13.45
CA THR A 546 -39.86 -3.30 13.72
C THR A 546 -40.54 -3.49 15.10
N PRO A 547 -41.26 -4.61 15.32
CA PRO A 547 -41.83 -4.94 16.64
C PRO A 547 -40.75 -4.96 17.76
N SER A 548 -39.53 -5.40 17.44
CA SER A 548 -38.40 -5.45 18.38
C SER A 548 -37.99 -4.05 18.84
N MET A 549 -37.92 -3.08 17.91
CA MET A 549 -37.66 -1.67 18.23
C MET A 549 -38.81 -1.08 19.06
N ILE A 550 -40.07 -1.30 18.67
CA ILE A 550 -41.25 -0.80 19.40
C ILE A 550 -41.20 -1.26 20.86
N SER A 551 -40.94 -2.54 21.10
CA SER A 551 -40.79 -3.10 22.46
C SER A 551 -39.71 -2.39 23.29
N GLN A 552 -38.64 -1.94 22.67
CA GLN A 552 -37.57 -1.19 23.36
C GLN A 552 -38.06 0.18 23.86
N PHE A 553 -38.81 0.90 23.04
CA PHE A 553 -39.44 2.18 23.46
C PHE A 553 -40.44 1.98 24.58
N GLU A 554 -41.23 0.90 24.51
CA GLU A 554 -42.23 0.56 25.55
C GLU A 554 -41.53 0.21 26.88
N LYS A 555 -40.41 -0.57 26.85
CA LYS A 555 -39.54 -0.82 28.00
C LYS A 555 -39.00 0.48 28.61
N ALA A 556 -38.74 1.50 27.78
CA ALA A 556 -38.25 2.82 28.22
C ALA A 556 -39.35 3.70 28.83
N GLY A 557 -40.62 3.22 28.85
CA GLY A 557 -41.77 3.86 29.48
C GLY A 557 -42.67 4.69 28.54
N PHE A 558 -42.48 4.58 27.21
CA PHE A 558 -43.33 5.21 26.22
C PHE A 558 -44.53 4.32 25.86
N ILE A 559 -45.58 4.92 25.39
CA ILE A 559 -46.79 4.24 24.90
C ILE A 559 -46.81 4.33 23.39
N SER A 560 -46.86 3.19 22.70
CA SER A 560 -47.00 3.14 21.25
C SER A 560 -48.44 3.49 20.87
N CYS A 561 -48.64 4.44 19.94
CA CYS A 561 -49.94 4.80 19.40
C CYS A 561 -50.55 3.66 18.60
N ALA A 562 -51.88 3.51 18.68
CA ALA A 562 -52.63 2.69 17.76
C ALA A 562 -52.54 3.24 16.32
N ASP A 563 -52.74 2.39 15.33
CA ASP A 563 -52.81 2.82 13.92
C ASP A 563 -54.21 3.45 13.64
N SER A 564 -54.43 4.61 14.26
CA SER A 564 -55.70 5.37 14.16
C SER A 564 -55.39 6.86 14.00
N PRO A 565 -56.14 7.59 13.14
CA PRO A 565 -55.99 9.04 13.02
C PRO A 565 -56.43 9.81 14.26
N ASP A 566 -57.18 9.17 15.17
CA ASP A 566 -57.69 9.78 16.40
C ASP A 566 -56.71 9.59 17.59
N ASP A 567 -55.72 8.75 17.45
CA ASP A 567 -54.75 8.46 18.51
C ASP A 567 -53.48 9.30 18.32
N VAL A 568 -53.55 10.58 18.67
CA VAL A 568 -52.53 11.60 18.40
C VAL A 568 -51.24 11.32 19.19
N PRO A 569 -50.09 11.19 18.52
CA PRO A 569 -48.78 11.04 19.17
C PRO A 569 -48.21 12.39 19.59
N ASP A 570 -47.36 12.36 20.65
CA ASP A 570 -46.51 13.49 21.04
C ASP A 570 -45.33 13.65 20.10
N VAL A 571 -44.79 12.52 19.60
CA VAL A 571 -43.65 12.47 18.68
C VAL A 571 -43.81 11.32 17.68
N LEU A 572 -43.46 11.57 16.43
CA LEU A 572 -43.29 10.58 15.37
C LEU A 572 -41.84 10.12 15.32
N VAL A 573 -41.57 8.82 15.40
CA VAL A 573 -40.25 8.22 15.23
C VAL A 573 -40.30 7.28 14.02
N VAL A 574 -39.38 7.50 13.08
CA VAL A 574 -39.21 6.67 11.88
C VAL A 574 -37.85 5.97 11.95
N ALA A 575 -37.84 4.68 11.67
CA ALA A 575 -36.68 3.83 11.73
C ALA A 575 -36.59 2.86 10.54
N PHE A 576 -35.56 2.06 10.48
CA PHE A 576 -35.48 0.92 9.56
C PHE A 576 -36.51 -0.12 9.93
N ASP A 577 -37.47 -0.37 9.05
CA ASP A 577 -38.57 -1.27 9.27
C ASP A 577 -38.67 -2.35 8.18
N MET A 578 -38.14 -3.55 8.48
CA MET A 578 -38.25 -4.72 7.60
C MET A 578 -39.69 -5.33 7.59
N THR A 579 -40.56 -4.86 8.47
CA THR A 579 -41.98 -5.29 8.58
C THR A 579 -42.93 -4.21 8.12
N LEU A 580 -42.44 -3.26 7.30
CA LEU A 580 -43.15 -2.07 6.89
C LEU A 580 -44.51 -2.42 6.18
N GLU A 581 -45.61 -1.96 6.77
CA GLU A 581 -46.90 -2.03 6.16
C GLU A 581 -47.30 -0.67 5.56
N TYR A 582 -47.92 -0.72 4.39
CA TYR A 582 -48.32 0.49 3.66
C TYR A 582 -49.24 1.40 4.49
N SER A 583 -50.20 0.82 5.27
CA SER A 583 -51.07 1.57 6.16
C SER A 583 -50.27 2.39 7.19
N ARG A 584 -49.23 1.79 7.79
CA ARG A 584 -48.38 2.45 8.80
C ARG A 584 -47.54 3.56 8.19
N LEU A 585 -47.02 3.37 6.97
CA LEU A 585 -46.30 4.43 6.24
C LEU A 585 -47.25 5.61 5.93
N CYS A 586 -48.49 5.34 5.50
CA CYS A 586 -49.49 6.40 5.28
C CYS A 586 -49.79 7.15 6.57
N ARG A 587 -49.88 6.45 7.70
CA ARG A 587 -50.13 7.05 9.02
C ARG A 587 -48.97 7.92 9.48
N ALA A 588 -47.73 7.46 9.32
CA ALA A 588 -46.55 8.25 9.62
C ALA A 588 -46.49 9.53 8.76
N SER A 589 -46.82 9.40 7.45
CA SER A 589 -46.91 10.55 6.55
C SER A 589 -48.03 11.53 7.00
N TRP A 590 -49.16 11.02 7.47
CA TRP A 590 -50.22 11.86 8.03
C TRP A 590 -49.73 12.65 9.25
N TRP A 591 -49.08 12.00 10.23
CA TRP A 591 -48.58 12.68 11.43
C TRP A 591 -47.48 13.70 11.10
N ALA A 592 -46.58 13.38 10.17
CA ALA A 592 -45.64 14.34 9.67
C ALA A 592 -46.30 15.60 9.08
N SER A 593 -47.37 15.42 8.28
CA SER A 593 -48.12 16.54 7.69
C SER A 593 -48.87 17.38 8.71
N GLN A 594 -49.23 16.81 9.87
CA GLN A 594 -49.88 17.53 10.97
C GLN A 594 -48.88 18.34 11.83
N GLY A 595 -47.60 18.31 11.54
CA GLY A 595 -46.56 19.07 12.27
C GLY A 595 -46.17 18.44 13.60
N VAL A 596 -46.45 17.15 13.81
CA VAL A 596 -45.94 16.40 14.96
C VAL A 596 -44.39 16.40 14.90
N PRO A 597 -43.68 16.60 16.04
CA PRO A 597 -42.22 16.45 16.09
C PRO A 597 -41.79 15.13 15.47
N TYR A 598 -40.83 15.20 14.51
CA TYR A 598 -40.51 14.09 13.66
C TYR A 598 -39.00 13.74 13.77
N ILE A 599 -38.72 12.54 14.27
CA ILE A 599 -37.36 12.03 14.50
C ILE A 599 -37.09 10.84 13.57
N ALA A 600 -35.97 10.85 12.87
CA ALA A 600 -35.44 9.69 12.18
C ALA A 600 -34.30 9.05 13.02
N THR A 601 -34.25 7.72 13.12
CA THR A 601 -33.25 7.02 13.94
C THR A 601 -31.90 6.96 13.29
N ASN A 602 -31.81 6.97 11.95
CA ASN A 602 -30.56 6.91 11.22
C ASN A 602 -30.69 7.47 9.78
N PRO A 603 -29.61 7.95 9.15
CA PRO A 603 -29.64 8.53 7.81
C PRO A 603 -29.55 7.50 6.68
N ASP A 604 -29.30 6.23 6.99
CA ASP A 604 -28.94 5.21 6.02
C ASP A 604 -30.04 5.00 4.96
N ARG A 605 -29.65 4.99 3.68
CA ARG A 605 -30.59 4.82 2.56
C ARG A 605 -30.91 3.35 2.33
N VAL A 606 -29.92 2.50 2.49
CA VAL A 606 -30.00 1.05 2.29
C VAL A 606 -29.19 0.34 3.35
N CYS A 607 -29.63 -0.85 3.75
CA CYS A 607 -28.86 -1.77 4.56
C CYS A 607 -28.30 -2.86 3.64
N PRO A 608 -26.98 -3.05 3.55
CA PRO A 608 -26.36 -4.12 2.79
C PRO A 608 -26.77 -5.48 3.33
N THR A 609 -26.85 -6.47 2.45
CA THR A 609 -27.09 -7.86 2.82
C THR A 609 -26.13 -8.78 2.08
N ASP A 610 -26.02 -10.03 2.53
CA ASP A 610 -25.32 -11.12 1.83
C ASP A 610 -26.10 -11.64 0.60
N GLN A 611 -27.29 -11.09 0.32
CA GLN A 611 -28.13 -11.45 -0.81
C GLN A 611 -27.96 -10.46 -1.98
N LYS A 612 -28.46 -10.82 -3.14
CA LYS A 612 -28.44 -9.97 -4.36
C LYS A 612 -29.37 -8.73 -4.28
N VAL A 613 -30.05 -8.52 -3.17
CA VAL A 613 -30.99 -7.42 -2.94
C VAL A 613 -30.51 -6.54 -1.80
N VAL A 614 -30.76 -5.24 -1.90
CA VAL A 614 -30.55 -4.29 -0.79
C VAL A 614 -31.86 -4.11 -0.04
N LEU A 615 -31.76 -3.85 1.28
CA LEU A 615 -32.95 -3.50 2.09
C LEU A 615 -33.08 -1.98 2.13
N VAL A 616 -34.31 -1.50 1.94
CA VAL A 616 -34.63 -0.07 2.02
C VAL A 616 -34.58 0.36 3.48
N ASP A 617 -33.72 1.30 3.84
CA ASP A 617 -33.46 1.72 5.21
C ASP A 617 -34.20 3.04 5.56
N CYS A 618 -34.05 3.50 6.80
CA CYS A 618 -34.72 4.64 7.41
C CYS A 618 -34.68 5.92 6.55
N GLY A 619 -33.46 6.28 6.05
CA GLY A 619 -33.31 7.48 5.23
C GLY A 619 -34.19 7.46 3.97
N SER A 620 -34.33 6.31 3.32
CA SER A 620 -35.19 6.15 2.16
C SER A 620 -36.69 6.20 2.53
N ILE A 621 -37.05 5.63 3.68
CA ILE A 621 -38.44 5.73 4.23
C ILE A 621 -38.76 7.20 4.52
N CYS A 622 -37.84 7.94 5.14
CA CYS A 622 -37.97 9.37 5.39
C CYS A 622 -38.13 10.17 4.08
N LYS A 623 -37.38 9.83 3.03
CA LYS A 623 -37.56 10.45 1.71
C LYS A 623 -38.89 10.15 1.05
N CYS A 624 -39.48 8.98 1.27
CA CYS A 624 -40.81 8.67 0.83
C CYS A 624 -41.87 9.57 1.54
N ILE A 625 -41.74 9.75 2.86
CA ILE A 625 -42.62 10.64 3.67
C ILE A 625 -42.42 12.10 3.22
N GLU A 626 -41.18 12.55 3.02
CA GLU A 626 -40.87 13.90 2.53
C GLU A 626 -41.52 14.17 1.17
N HIS A 627 -41.40 13.23 0.25
CA HIS A 627 -42.02 13.37 -1.09
C HIS A 627 -43.53 13.45 -1.03
N ALA A 628 -44.16 12.73 -0.11
CA ALA A 628 -45.62 12.73 0.07
C ALA A 628 -46.14 13.97 0.81
N THR A 629 -45.38 14.58 1.70
CA THR A 629 -45.84 15.60 2.66
C THR A 629 -45.11 16.93 2.61
N GLY A 630 -43.92 16.97 1.98
CA GLY A 630 -43.00 18.11 2.02
C GLY A 630 -42.26 18.28 3.36
N ARG A 631 -42.39 17.32 4.31
CA ARG A 631 -41.79 17.37 5.64
C ARG A 631 -40.57 16.42 5.72
N CYS A 632 -39.45 16.98 6.12
CA CYS A 632 -38.26 16.22 6.54
C CYS A 632 -38.32 15.93 8.05
N PRO A 633 -37.54 14.97 8.55
CA PRO A 633 -37.28 14.84 9.99
C PRO A 633 -36.77 16.15 10.58
N ASP A 634 -37.18 16.50 11.78
CA ASP A 634 -36.68 17.65 12.53
C ASP A 634 -35.26 17.38 13.01
N ILE A 635 -34.91 16.09 13.24
CA ILE A 635 -33.60 15.57 13.50
C ILE A 635 -33.45 14.16 12.92
N THR A 636 -32.29 13.87 12.39
CA THR A 636 -31.85 12.51 12.03
C THR A 636 -30.71 12.13 12.94
N LEU A 637 -30.94 11.12 13.78
CA LEU A 637 -29.94 10.55 14.68
C LEU A 637 -29.12 9.47 13.96
N GLY A 638 -28.31 8.75 14.70
CA GLY A 638 -27.39 7.75 14.13
C GLY A 638 -26.10 8.39 13.60
N LYS A 639 -25.07 7.59 13.40
CA LYS A 639 -23.79 8.06 12.83
C LYS A 639 -24.03 8.72 11.47
N PRO A 640 -23.48 9.93 11.19
CA PRO A 640 -22.45 10.65 11.93
C PRO A 640 -22.96 11.69 12.96
N ASP A 641 -24.21 11.60 13.45
CA ASP A 641 -24.75 12.54 14.43
C ASP A 641 -24.03 12.38 15.80
N PRO A 642 -23.53 13.49 16.42
CA PRO A 642 -22.76 13.42 17.66
C PRO A 642 -23.57 12.96 18.86
N ASN A 643 -24.91 13.02 18.83
CA ASN A 643 -25.76 12.55 19.91
C ASN A 643 -25.60 11.04 20.19
N MET A 644 -25.12 10.28 19.20
CA MET A 644 -24.77 8.86 19.41
C MET A 644 -23.65 8.68 20.43
N LEU A 645 -22.58 9.51 20.37
CA LEU A 645 -21.53 9.47 21.39
C LEU A 645 -21.93 10.16 22.68
N LYS A 646 -22.72 11.24 22.62
CA LYS A 646 -23.16 11.95 23.80
C LYS A 646 -23.86 11.06 24.81
N GLY A 647 -24.72 10.14 24.37
CA GLY A 647 -25.38 9.20 25.29
C GLY A 647 -24.38 8.26 25.99
N ILE A 648 -23.29 7.87 25.35
CA ILE A 648 -22.23 7.08 25.98
C ILE A 648 -21.42 7.95 26.95
N LEU A 649 -21.07 9.17 26.57
CA LEU A 649 -20.37 10.14 27.41
C LEU A 649 -21.14 10.43 28.69
N ASP A 650 -22.43 10.73 28.58
CA ASP A 650 -23.30 11.01 29.72
C ASP A 650 -23.45 9.79 30.65
N ARG A 651 -23.56 8.58 30.06
CA ARG A 651 -23.72 7.31 30.81
C ARG A 651 -22.49 6.97 31.63
N HIS A 652 -21.28 7.25 31.11
CA HIS A 652 -20.02 6.89 31.76
C HIS A 652 -19.31 8.08 32.43
N GLY A 653 -19.88 9.29 32.36
CA GLY A 653 -19.30 10.51 32.93
C GLY A 653 -17.99 10.95 32.29
N LEU A 654 -17.88 10.77 30.97
CA LEU A 654 -16.66 11.02 30.19
C LEU A 654 -16.70 12.38 29.49
N GLN A 655 -15.51 12.94 29.25
CA GLN A 655 -15.34 14.07 28.34
C GLN A 655 -15.12 13.55 26.89
N PRO A 656 -15.41 14.38 25.86
CA PRO A 656 -15.24 13.95 24.46
C PRO A 656 -13.82 13.45 24.11
N ASP A 657 -12.77 14.03 24.67
CA ASP A 657 -11.38 13.64 24.44
C ASP A 657 -10.95 12.38 25.25
N GLU A 658 -11.83 11.83 26.07
CA GLU A 658 -11.61 10.60 26.83
C GLU A 658 -12.21 9.34 26.16
N ILE A 659 -12.89 9.51 25.02
CA ILE A 659 -13.47 8.40 24.24
C ILE A 659 -12.86 8.32 22.84
N ALA A 660 -12.53 7.10 22.42
CA ALA A 660 -12.20 6.80 21.03
C ALA A 660 -13.43 6.20 20.32
N MET A 661 -13.83 6.80 19.21
CA MET A 661 -14.78 6.15 18.29
C MET A 661 -14.01 5.36 17.24
N VAL A 662 -14.25 4.07 17.19
CA VAL A 662 -13.54 3.11 16.34
C VAL A 662 -14.50 2.49 15.34
N GLY A 663 -14.22 2.61 14.07
CA GLY A 663 -15.03 2.04 13.02
C GLY A 663 -14.30 1.98 11.68
N ASP A 664 -14.94 1.34 10.71
CA ASP A 664 -14.37 1.08 9.39
C ASP A 664 -14.82 2.08 8.30
N ARG A 665 -15.68 3.07 8.66
CA ARG A 665 -16.25 4.03 7.70
C ARG A 665 -15.93 5.47 8.06
N ILE A 666 -15.30 6.20 7.13
CA ILE A 666 -14.96 7.61 7.32
C ILE A 666 -16.22 8.48 7.43
N TYR A 667 -17.21 8.26 6.56
CA TYR A 667 -18.40 9.09 6.46
C TYR A 667 -19.44 8.88 7.58
N THR A 668 -19.26 7.87 8.42
CA THR A 668 -20.12 7.61 9.59
C THR A 668 -19.35 7.64 10.89
N ASP A 669 -18.37 6.75 11.06
CA ASP A 669 -17.72 6.51 12.35
C ASP A 669 -16.75 7.63 12.72
N THR A 670 -15.74 7.87 11.87
CA THR A 670 -14.75 8.92 12.15
C THR A 670 -15.35 10.32 11.97
N ALA A 671 -16.33 10.49 11.06
CA ALA A 671 -17.10 11.73 10.97
C ALA A 671 -17.86 12.04 12.25
N MET A 672 -18.46 11.02 12.89
CA MET A 672 -19.13 11.19 14.19
C MET A 672 -18.13 11.57 15.30
N ALA A 673 -16.98 10.93 15.32
CA ALA A 673 -15.90 11.29 16.26
C ALA A 673 -15.55 12.77 16.14
N HIS A 674 -15.27 13.22 14.91
CA HIS A 674 -14.96 14.62 14.62
C HIS A 674 -16.08 15.57 15.08
N ASN A 675 -17.33 15.26 14.73
CA ASN A 675 -18.50 16.06 15.08
C ASN A 675 -18.74 16.15 16.60
N ALA A 676 -18.34 15.11 17.35
CA ALA A 676 -18.45 15.04 18.80
C ALA A 676 -17.23 15.59 19.55
N GLY A 677 -16.14 15.90 18.87
CA GLY A 677 -14.86 16.25 19.48
C GLY A 677 -14.16 15.07 20.17
N ALA A 678 -14.47 13.85 19.75
CA ALA A 678 -13.88 12.60 20.22
C ALA A 678 -12.69 12.17 19.35
N PHE A 679 -11.89 11.24 19.84
CA PHE A 679 -10.76 10.69 19.09
C PHE A 679 -11.25 9.66 18.05
N GLY A 680 -11.08 9.97 16.77
CA GLY A 680 -11.56 9.14 15.66
C GLY A 680 -10.52 8.13 15.19
N VAL A 681 -10.82 6.84 15.30
CA VAL A 681 -9.95 5.74 14.85
C VAL A 681 -10.61 5.00 13.69
N LEU A 682 -9.91 4.98 12.55
CA LEU A 682 -10.30 4.18 11.39
C LEU A 682 -9.59 2.83 11.44
N VAL A 683 -10.36 1.74 11.37
CA VAL A 683 -9.82 0.39 11.15
C VAL A 683 -9.94 0.01 9.68
N LEU A 684 -8.93 -0.65 9.13
CA LEU A 684 -8.89 -1.10 7.74
C LEU A 684 -9.40 -2.54 7.55
N SER A 685 -10.06 -3.09 8.58
CA SER A 685 -10.65 -4.45 8.54
C SER A 685 -12.00 -4.53 7.82
N GLY A 686 -12.59 -3.39 7.44
CA GLY A 686 -13.92 -3.32 6.84
C GLY A 686 -13.95 -2.61 5.49
N GLU A 687 -14.85 -1.59 5.34
CA GLU A 687 -15.20 -0.97 4.05
C GLU A 687 -14.12 0.00 3.52
N THR A 688 -13.55 0.84 4.38
CA THR A 688 -12.63 1.89 3.94
C THR A 688 -11.24 1.36 3.69
N THR A 689 -10.69 1.66 2.51
CA THR A 689 -9.30 1.35 2.17
C THR A 689 -8.35 2.48 2.59
N LEU A 690 -7.06 2.16 2.77
CA LEU A 690 -6.04 3.17 3.06
C LEU A 690 -6.01 4.27 1.99
N GLU A 691 -6.11 3.91 0.70
CA GLU A 691 -6.17 4.87 -0.42
C GLU A 691 -7.32 5.87 -0.27
N THR A 692 -8.50 5.38 0.15
CA THR A 692 -9.65 6.26 0.39
C THR A 692 -9.41 7.21 1.55
N ALA A 693 -8.81 6.73 2.64
CA ALA A 693 -8.46 7.54 3.79
C ALA A 693 -7.41 8.62 3.47
N GLU A 694 -6.41 8.27 2.67
CA GLU A 694 -5.38 9.21 2.19
C GLU A 694 -5.97 10.31 1.28
N LYS A 695 -6.89 9.96 0.39
CA LYS A 695 -7.61 10.95 -0.43
C LYS A 695 -8.40 11.95 0.41
N VAL A 696 -9.07 11.49 1.47
CA VAL A 696 -9.79 12.37 2.40
C VAL A 696 -8.79 13.28 3.14
N ALA A 697 -7.66 12.75 3.58
CA ALA A 697 -6.63 13.54 4.23
C ALA A 697 -6.02 14.60 3.29
N GLU A 698 -5.83 14.27 2.01
CA GLU A 698 -5.34 15.20 1.00
C GLU A 698 -6.37 16.29 0.70
N ASP A 699 -7.65 15.94 0.51
CA ASP A 699 -8.72 16.93 0.31
C ASP A 699 -8.79 17.89 1.50
N ALA A 700 -8.75 17.40 2.73
CA ALA A 700 -8.77 18.22 3.93
C ALA A 700 -7.58 19.18 4.08
N ARG A 701 -6.43 18.86 3.44
CA ARG A 701 -5.25 19.77 3.42
C ARG A 701 -5.44 20.97 2.50
N VAL A 702 -6.15 20.80 1.40
CA VAL A 702 -6.27 21.82 0.34
C VAL A 702 -7.65 22.50 0.32
N ASN A 703 -8.67 21.85 0.86
CA ASN A 703 -10.05 22.34 0.90
C ASN A 703 -10.37 22.89 2.30
N PRO A 704 -10.67 24.17 2.45
CA PRO A 704 -11.01 24.75 3.76
C PRO A 704 -12.36 24.27 4.31
N ALA A 705 -13.19 23.59 3.50
CA ALA A 705 -14.45 23.01 3.89
C ALA A 705 -14.59 21.60 3.25
N PRO A 706 -13.81 20.62 3.68
CA PRO A 706 -13.86 19.27 3.12
C PRO A 706 -15.18 18.61 3.46
N GLU A 707 -15.65 17.73 2.58
CA GLU A 707 -16.87 16.95 2.83
C GLU A 707 -16.69 16.00 4.03
N PHE A 708 -15.48 15.45 4.16
CA PHE A 708 -15.10 14.57 5.28
C PHE A 708 -13.77 15.01 5.87
N PHE A 709 -13.61 14.78 7.17
CA PHE A 709 -12.35 15.02 7.88
C PHE A 709 -11.55 13.71 8.01
N PRO A 710 -10.21 13.79 7.97
CA PRO A 710 -9.38 12.60 8.18
C PRO A 710 -9.55 12.07 9.60
N PRO A 711 -9.43 10.74 9.80
CA PRO A 711 -9.38 10.17 11.15
C PRO A 711 -8.15 10.66 11.91
N ASP A 712 -8.23 10.73 13.24
CA ASP A 712 -7.09 11.07 14.09
C ASP A 712 -6.02 9.97 14.05
N LEU A 713 -6.45 8.69 13.91
CA LEU A 713 -5.59 7.53 13.82
C LEU A 713 -6.15 6.53 12.81
N ILE A 714 -5.25 5.94 12.01
CA ILE A 714 -5.57 4.80 11.13
C ILE A 714 -4.78 3.60 11.62
N VAL A 715 -5.48 2.48 11.83
CA VAL A 715 -4.89 1.21 12.23
C VAL A 715 -5.39 0.09 11.33
N ARG A 716 -4.63 -0.98 11.23
CA ARG A 716 -5.02 -2.17 10.46
C ARG A 716 -6.34 -2.76 10.99
N ASP A 717 -6.43 -2.91 12.31
CA ASP A 717 -7.54 -3.53 13.04
C ASP A 717 -7.54 -3.12 14.52
N ILE A 718 -8.50 -3.60 15.29
CA ILE A 718 -8.59 -3.29 16.72
C ILE A 718 -7.49 -3.95 17.56
N GLU A 719 -6.81 -5.01 17.06
CA GLU A 719 -5.66 -5.61 17.75
C GLU A 719 -4.53 -4.60 17.86
N GLU A 720 -4.18 -3.98 16.72
CA GLU A 720 -3.16 -2.92 16.67
C GLU A 720 -3.54 -1.74 17.56
N LEU A 721 -4.82 -1.32 17.54
CA LEU A 721 -5.30 -0.28 18.44
C LEU A 721 -5.07 -0.66 19.92
N GLY A 722 -5.38 -1.90 20.29
CA GLY A 722 -5.18 -2.40 21.64
C GLY A 722 -3.74 -2.33 22.11
N GLU A 723 -2.79 -2.69 21.24
CA GLU A 723 -1.35 -2.58 21.50
C GLU A 723 -0.95 -1.12 21.72
N LEU A 724 -1.40 -0.21 20.85
CA LEU A 724 -1.09 1.22 20.94
C LEU A 724 -1.67 1.85 22.22
N LEU A 725 -2.90 1.50 22.61
CA LEU A 725 -3.53 2.00 23.84
C LEU A 725 -2.78 1.54 25.10
N ILE A 726 -2.33 0.29 25.13
CA ILE A 726 -1.62 -0.28 26.30
C ILE A 726 -0.21 0.30 26.39
N ASN A 727 0.53 0.33 25.28
CA ASN A 727 1.91 0.83 25.24
C ASN A 727 1.97 2.31 25.61
N ASN A 728 1.01 3.11 25.14
CA ASN A 728 0.98 4.55 25.40
C ASN A 728 0.58 4.92 26.85
N ARG A 729 0.04 3.99 27.63
CA ARG A 729 -0.26 4.17 29.08
C ARG A 729 0.92 3.85 29.99
N ASN A 730 1.90 3.11 29.47
CA ASN A 730 3.09 2.74 30.22
C ASN A 730 4.24 3.77 30.08
N LEU A 731 4.03 4.82 29.27
CA LEU A 731 4.87 6.00 29.12
C LEU A 731 4.37 7.14 30.00
#